data_31534a6d251c473ffee62e6d7a494274
#
_entry.id   31534a6d251c473ffee62e6d7a494274
#
_cell.length_a   1.000
_cell.length_b   1.000
_cell.length_c   1.000
_cell.angle_alpha   90.00
_cell.angle_beta   90.00
_cell.angle_gamma   90.00
#
_symmetry.space_group_name_H-M   'P 1'
#
loop_
_entity.id
_entity.type
_entity.pdbx_description
1 polymer ?
#
loop_
_entity_poly.entity_id
_entity_poly.type
_entity_poly.pdbx_seq_one_letter_code
_entity_poly.pdbx_strand_id
1 'polypeptide(L)'
;MMKTGKNNRFLAGILAASMMLTMSPFAFAADETEQKEMTAQEQVQSATQNETNANPTVSQTEDQSPKDTNSEALKTKDQSSEGTNSEALKTEGQPSEDVKPAGKNTTAESSTSTSKTPAESENPTEPETPTKPETPKSAAKIGDTMYPTVADAIDAADGSEPIVLLRDVTENITINKSLTLNLGGFTLSGDTEAAVVTISGDKPQVTVKNGTVTGGRNPQNGGGFAIDSAVVQLEDLTITGNEAVGGNGNGEVGGGGIYASHADVSMRIVTVSENSVTGSSSDGGGILVRYGSLTMDGCHVERNTAPDCGGGMILRHSVLNAAKSFFENNTAKFGAGIYFGDTPNEAEEGCSGEHNHLITDSTISGNTVLDPENGIGGGMYVGTTSNLTLRNSKLLNNDGAIQGGAIVAYSAGTIELDRVSVSENKAQSGAGIYAMCTAVCNTDIRLLNGTAIDANKATGYGGGIYAYAISNTLSVTAENSSVSGNTAAGGAGIFTYKSGSAVINVDLQSGAVMHDNNAVVNMGGAIYAYNAANINIAANSAVYNNTAKTAGDDLLFNGATFTLPNAKKMSGDRILSSDKAEIIGWYHDGWFKWNAAANDGTGGFDPIDRWTAETADEYIPVEKDSHAISLKAAHPLMYTLTYDVTGDLPEGYTAPAKQTLVKGSSYTVADVPASVSGTKDGVNGTFSFNGWTRMTVRF
;
A
#
# COMPACT_ATOMS: atom_id res chain seq x y z
N MET A 1 27.41 -4.66 31.47
CA MET A 1 26.19 -3.96 31.82
C MET A 1 25.44 -3.73 30.54
N MET A 2 24.71 -4.70 30.10
CA MET A 2 23.86 -4.59 28.90
C MET A 2 22.70 -5.55 29.08
N LYS A 3 21.50 -5.00 29.22
CA LYS A 3 20.24 -5.74 29.07
C LYS A 3 19.07 -4.77 29.19
N THR A 4 18.72 -4.08 28.12
CA THR A 4 17.45 -3.36 28.04
C THR A 4 16.90 -3.20 26.61
N GLY A 5 17.51 -3.77 25.58
CA GLY A 5 17.08 -3.57 24.18
C GLY A 5 15.94 -4.46 23.66
N LYS A 6 15.48 -5.46 24.39
CA LYS A 6 14.50 -6.44 23.88
C LYS A 6 13.02 -6.12 24.13
N ASN A 7 12.70 -5.17 25.00
CA ASN A 7 11.31 -4.98 25.44
C ASN A 7 10.49 -3.98 24.60
N ASN A 8 11.12 -3.09 23.85
CA ASN A 8 10.37 -2.02 23.18
C ASN A 8 9.80 -2.42 21.80
N ARG A 9 10.40 -3.39 21.12
CA ARG A 9 9.81 -3.96 19.87
C ARG A 9 8.60 -4.84 20.17
N PHE A 10 8.67 -5.56 21.29
CA PHE A 10 7.54 -6.34 21.78
C PHE A 10 6.36 -5.43 22.18
N LEU A 11 6.62 -4.22 22.66
CA LEU A 11 5.59 -3.26 23.02
C LEU A 11 4.93 -2.63 21.79
N ALA A 12 5.67 -2.31 20.74
CA ALA A 12 5.10 -1.80 19.50
C ALA A 12 4.28 -2.87 18.75
N GLY A 13 4.77 -4.10 18.72
CA GLY A 13 4.06 -5.26 18.18
C GLY A 13 2.84 -5.66 19.00
N ILE A 14 2.93 -5.58 20.34
CA ILE A 14 1.81 -5.87 21.25
C ILE A 14 0.78 -4.73 21.23
N LEU A 15 1.17 -3.46 21.09
CA LEU A 15 0.23 -2.36 20.92
C LEU A 15 -0.52 -2.47 19.59
N ALA A 16 0.16 -2.82 18.51
CA ALA A 16 -0.48 -3.10 17.22
C ALA A 16 -1.39 -4.34 17.32
N ALA A 17 -0.94 -5.43 17.94
CA ALA A 17 -1.72 -6.65 18.09
C ALA A 17 -2.89 -6.52 19.07
N SER A 18 -2.76 -5.77 20.17
CA SER A 18 -3.86 -5.56 21.11
C SER A 18 -4.93 -4.61 20.57
N MET A 19 -4.57 -3.66 19.68
CA MET A 19 -5.55 -2.85 18.96
C MET A 19 -6.23 -3.59 17.80
N MET A 20 -5.64 -4.67 17.29
CA MET A 20 -6.25 -5.50 16.24
C MET A 20 -7.35 -6.43 16.75
N LEU A 21 -7.35 -6.81 18.03
CA LEU A 21 -8.30 -7.78 18.58
C LEU A 21 -9.69 -7.20 18.92
N THR A 22 -9.89 -5.88 18.86
CA THR A 22 -11.15 -5.25 19.27
C THR A 22 -12.06 -4.81 18.13
N MET A 23 -11.64 -5.00 16.87
CA MET A 23 -12.51 -4.69 15.72
C MET A 23 -13.04 -5.95 15.03
N SER A 24 -13.83 -6.74 15.75
CA SER A 24 -14.66 -7.78 15.12
C SER A 24 -15.76 -7.12 14.29
N PRO A 25 -16.08 -7.59 13.08
CA PRO A 25 -17.05 -6.96 12.18
C PRO A 25 -18.52 -7.11 12.60
N PHE A 26 -18.78 -7.55 13.80
CA PHE A 26 -20.15 -7.76 14.30
C PHE A 26 -20.34 -7.04 15.64
N ALA A 27 -20.93 -5.87 15.61
CA ALA A 27 -21.89 -5.38 16.60
C ALA A 27 -22.16 -3.88 16.40
N PHE A 28 -23.03 -3.54 15.50
CA PHE A 28 -23.88 -2.37 15.69
C PHE A 28 -25.21 -2.85 16.28
N ALA A 29 -25.16 -3.21 17.53
CA ALA A 29 -26.34 -3.33 18.36
C ALA A 29 -25.97 -2.82 19.74
N ALA A 30 -26.56 -1.66 20.07
CA ALA A 30 -26.67 -1.06 21.38
C ALA A 30 -25.43 -0.35 21.98
N ASP A 31 -25.66 0.89 22.26
CA ASP A 31 -24.90 1.93 22.92
C ASP A 31 -24.26 1.54 24.28
N GLU A 32 -24.71 0.45 24.91
CA GLU A 32 -24.19 0.00 26.20
C GLU A 32 -22.94 -0.91 26.10
N THR A 33 -22.66 -1.51 24.95
CA THR A 33 -21.48 -2.38 24.76
C THR A 33 -20.25 -1.58 24.42
N GLU A 34 -20.40 -0.49 23.67
CA GLU A 34 -19.29 0.43 23.34
C GLU A 34 -18.77 1.18 24.55
N GLN A 35 -19.64 1.57 25.51
CA GLN A 35 -19.19 2.22 26.75
C GLN A 35 -18.40 1.28 27.65
N LYS A 36 -18.63 -0.01 27.60
CA LYS A 36 -17.85 -1.00 28.38
C LYS A 36 -16.47 -1.29 27.77
N GLU A 37 -16.34 -1.24 26.45
CA GLU A 37 -15.04 -1.39 25.79
C GLU A 37 -14.17 -0.13 25.92
N MET A 38 -14.76 1.07 25.85
CA MET A 38 -14.06 2.32 26.11
C MET A 38 -13.56 2.43 27.54
N THR A 39 -14.34 1.99 28.55
CA THR A 39 -13.91 1.97 29.95
C THR A 39 -12.78 0.99 30.20
N ALA A 40 -12.68 -0.10 29.46
CA ALA A 40 -11.55 -1.04 29.56
C ALA A 40 -10.25 -0.44 28.98
N GLN A 41 -10.33 0.36 27.93
CA GLN A 41 -9.18 1.07 27.37
C GLN A 41 -8.71 2.22 28.25
N GLU A 42 -9.63 2.96 28.86
CA GLU A 42 -9.30 4.02 29.85
C GLU A 42 -8.68 3.45 31.12
N GLN A 43 -9.09 2.29 31.59
CA GLN A 43 -8.49 1.63 32.75
C GLN A 43 -7.05 1.15 32.48
N VAL A 44 -6.71 0.77 31.27
CA VAL A 44 -5.33 0.41 30.90
C VAL A 44 -4.43 1.65 30.85
N GLN A 45 -4.95 2.80 30.39
CA GLN A 45 -4.20 4.06 30.41
C GLN A 45 -4.01 4.62 31.85
N SER A 46 -4.98 4.47 32.74
CA SER A 46 -4.85 4.91 34.12
C SER A 46 -3.90 4.03 34.95
N ALA A 47 -3.78 2.75 34.62
CA ALA A 47 -2.84 1.84 35.26
C ALA A 47 -1.37 2.16 34.89
N THR A 48 -1.13 2.67 33.68
CA THR A 48 0.23 3.03 33.23
C THR A 48 0.71 4.39 33.79
N GLN A 49 -0.21 5.25 34.22
CA GLN A 49 0.13 6.55 34.83
C GLN A 49 0.35 6.46 36.35
N ASN A 50 -0.07 5.39 37.02
CA ASN A 50 0.07 5.24 38.46
C ASN A 50 1.39 4.63 38.95
N GLU A 51 2.28 4.20 38.05
CA GLU A 51 3.59 3.63 38.42
C GLU A 51 4.73 4.65 38.54
N THR A 52 4.51 5.95 38.29
CA THR A 52 5.58 6.95 38.35
C THR A 52 5.55 7.91 39.50
N ASN A 53 4.64 7.75 40.50
CA ASN A 53 4.65 8.62 41.71
C ASN A 53 4.40 7.81 42.98
N ALA A 54 5.44 7.17 43.46
CA ALA A 54 5.50 6.69 44.85
C ALA A 54 6.78 7.18 45.51
N ASN A 55 6.67 8.19 46.32
CA ASN A 55 7.55 8.36 47.46
C ASN A 55 6.76 8.92 48.65
N PRO A 56 7.05 8.48 49.90
CA PRO A 56 6.09 8.37 50.98
C PRO A 56 6.17 9.51 52.03
N THR A 57 5.02 9.88 52.60
CA THR A 57 5.02 10.36 53.99
C THR A 57 3.64 10.20 54.64
N VAL A 58 3.60 9.29 55.56
CA VAL A 58 3.03 9.21 56.94
C VAL A 58 1.89 10.17 57.33
N SER A 59 0.81 9.58 57.81
CA SER A 59 0.15 9.61 59.12
C SER A 59 -1.34 9.97 59.16
N GLN A 60 -2.03 9.03 59.74
CA GLN A 60 -3.06 9.13 60.81
C GLN A 60 -4.50 9.47 60.42
N THR A 61 -5.32 8.50 60.64
CA THR A 61 -6.34 8.19 61.66
C THR A 61 -7.79 8.52 61.35
N GLU A 62 -8.57 7.50 61.68
CA GLU A 62 -9.93 7.40 62.25
C GLU A 62 -11.10 7.45 61.25
N ASP A 63 -11.83 6.44 61.16
CA ASP A 63 -12.71 5.57 61.97
C ASP A 63 -14.17 5.76 61.54
N GLN A 64 -14.86 4.67 61.47
CA GLN A 64 -16.28 4.37 61.60
C GLN A 64 -17.05 3.82 60.42
N SER A 65 -17.18 2.51 60.46
CA SER A 65 -18.37 1.76 60.03
C SER A 65 -19.47 1.94 61.10
N PRO A 66 -20.74 1.50 60.95
CA PRO A 66 -21.15 0.19 60.42
C PRO A 66 -22.59 0.04 59.87
N LYS A 67 -22.83 -1.18 59.37
CA LYS A 67 -24.05 -2.02 59.49
C LYS A 67 -25.14 -1.98 58.44
N ASP A 68 -25.30 -3.13 57.86
CA ASP A 68 -26.33 -4.22 57.90
C ASP A 68 -27.61 -3.91 57.11
N THR A 69 -28.21 -4.80 56.39
CA THR A 69 -28.69 -6.18 56.63
C THR A 69 -29.36 -6.78 55.41
N ASN A 70 -29.16 -8.12 55.27
CA ASN A 70 -30.11 -9.19 54.89
C ASN A 70 -30.66 -9.25 53.47
N SER A 71 -30.35 -10.30 52.77
CA SER A 71 -30.84 -11.70 52.69
C SER A 71 -32.16 -11.85 51.95
N GLU A 72 -32.22 -12.64 50.96
CA GLU A 72 -32.63 -14.08 51.02
C GLU A 72 -32.55 -14.74 49.63
N ALA A 73 -32.16 -15.97 49.66
CA ALA A 73 -32.13 -16.97 48.60
C ALA A 73 -33.47 -17.60 48.32
N LEU A 74 -33.64 -18.19 47.12
CA LEU A 74 -34.37 -19.47 46.89
C LEU A 74 -34.17 -19.87 45.41
N LYS A 75 -33.41 -20.85 45.18
CA LYS A 75 -33.54 -22.29 44.89
C LYS A 75 -34.64 -22.69 43.89
N THR A 76 -34.13 -23.35 42.84
CA THR A 76 -34.53 -24.67 42.27
C THR A 76 -35.70 -24.70 41.27
N LYS A 77 -35.59 -25.33 40.13
CA LYS A 77 -35.42 -26.74 39.77
C LYS A 77 -35.49 -26.94 38.25
N ASP A 78 -34.62 -27.76 37.75
CA ASP A 78 -34.72 -28.90 36.86
C ASP A 78 -36.01 -29.19 36.05
N GLN A 79 -35.84 -29.54 34.81
CA GLN A 79 -36.07 -30.84 34.13
C GLN A 79 -36.24 -30.58 32.61
N SER A 80 -35.33 -31.07 31.79
CA SER A 80 -35.30 -32.33 31.04
C SER A 80 -36.44 -32.54 30.05
N SER A 81 -36.17 -32.75 28.82
CA SER A 81 -36.12 -33.99 28.08
C SER A 81 -36.44 -33.84 26.59
N GLU A 82 -35.62 -34.48 25.80
CA GLU A 82 -35.94 -35.32 24.65
C GLU A 82 -36.83 -34.75 23.55
N GLY A 83 -36.55 -34.87 22.31
CA GLY A 83 -35.83 -35.82 21.51
C GLY A 83 -36.34 -35.83 20.09
N THR A 84 -35.54 -36.38 19.25
CA THR A 84 -35.85 -37.15 18.03
C THR A 84 -35.98 -36.44 16.68
N ASN A 85 -34.97 -36.78 15.89
CA ASN A 85 -34.96 -37.49 14.59
C ASN A 85 -35.47 -36.82 13.32
N SER A 86 -34.52 -36.77 12.43
CA SER A 86 -34.41 -37.41 11.08
C SER A 86 -35.29 -36.79 10.01
N GLU A 87 -34.78 -36.54 8.84
CA GLU A 87 -34.35 -37.45 7.79
C GLU A 87 -33.66 -36.70 6.63
N ALA A 88 -32.76 -37.41 6.02
CA ALA A 88 -32.07 -37.09 4.79
C ALA A 88 -32.96 -37.24 3.56
N LEU A 89 -32.71 -36.46 2.52
CA LEU A 89 -32.98 -36.91 1.15
C LEU A 89 -31.89 -36.47 0.19
N LYS A 90 -31.22 -37.50 -0.34
CA LYS A 90 -30.37 -37.46 -1.54
C LYS A 90 -31.22 -37.40 -2.79
N THR A 91 -30.74 -36.78 -3.84
CA THR A 91 -30.76 -37.23 -5.26
C THR A 91 -29.82 -36.28 -6.02
N GLU A 92 -28.71 -36.72 -6.53
CA GLU A 92 -28.30 -37.39 -7.76
C GLU A 92 -28.81 -36.71 -9.04
N GLY A 93 -27.85 -36.46 -9.94
CA GLY A 93 -28.04 -36.14 -11.33
C GLY A 93 -26.87 -35.45 -12.05
N GLN A 94 -25.92 -36.23 -12.51
CA GLN A 94 -25.00 -35.94 -13.63
C GLN A 94 -25.59 -36.64 -14.89
N PRO A 95 -25.00 -36.53 -16.15
CA PRO A 95 -23.95 -35.75 -16.74
C PRO A 95 -24.22 -35.31 -18.22
N SER A 96 -23.27 -34.75 -18.89
CA SER A 96 -22.83 -34.92 -20.31
C SER A 96 -22.34 -33.59 -20.89
N GLU A 97 -21.37 -33.49 -21.65
CA GLU A 97 -20.49 -34.14 -22.58
C GLU A 97 -19.74 -33.06 -23.37
N ASP A 98 -18.46 -33.25 -23.48
CA ASP A 98 -17.57 -33.28 -24.63
C ASP A 98 -17.59 -32.13 -25.66
N VAL A 99 -16.38 -31.64 -25.94
CA VAL A 99 -15.72 -31.72 -27.26
C VAL A 99 -14.24 -31.30 -27.13
N LYS A 100 -13.38 -32.28 -27.46
CA LYS A 100 -12.00 -32.14 -27.94
C LYS A 100 -11.98 -32.41 -29.43
N PRO A 101 -11.03 -31.90 -30.24
CA PRO A 101 -9.87 -32.72 -30.64
C PRO A 101 -8.55 -31.93 -30.87
N ALA A 102 -7.49 -32.57 -30.61
CA ALA A 102 -6.52 -33.37 -31.39
C ALA A 102 -5.48 -32.50 -32.12
N GLY A 103 -4.24 -32.74 -32.15
CA GLY A 103 -3.35 -33.87 -31.94
C GLY A 103 -2.02 -33.58 -32.63
N LYS A 104 -0.99 -34.18 -32.25
CA LYS A 104 -0.04 -35.18 -32.76
C LYS A 104 1.33 -34.99 -32.14
N ASN A 105 1.73 -35.91 -31.36
CA ASN A 105 2.61 -37.08 -31.52
C ASN A 105 3.97 -36.80 -32.21
N THR A 106 5.05 -37.15 -31.52
CA THR A 106 5.73 -38.46 -31.58
C THR A 106 6.77 -38.61 -30.46
N THR A 107 6.59 -39.54 -29.60
CA THR A 107 7.27 -40.79 -29.22
C THR A 107 8.79 -40.80 -29.14
N ALA A 108 9.27 -41.09 -27.94
CA ALA A 108 10.56 -41.66 -27.63
C ALA A 108 10.37 -43.02 -26.96
N GLU A 109 11.10 -43.98 -27.36
CA GLU A 109 11.20 -45.27 -26.66
C GLU A 109 12.60 -45.50 -26.13
N SER A 110 12.62 -45.98 -24.88
CA SER A 110 13.69 -46.61 -24.16
C SER A 110 13.82 -48.06 -24.56
N SER A 111 15.04 -48.57 -24.67
CA SER A 111 15.31 -49.99 -24.42
C SER A 111 16.74 -50.25 -24.01
N THR A 112 16.88 -50.90 -22.89
CA THR A 112 18.00 -51.64 -22.36
C THR A 112 18.23 -52.95 -23.14
N SER A 113 19.50 -53.35 -23.35
CA SER A 113 20.00 -54.70 -23.01
C SER A 113 21.46 -54.96 -23.41
N THR A 114 22.19 -55.32 -22.50
CA THR A 114 23.26 -56.37 -22.27
C THR A 114 23.96 -57.03 -23.46
N SER A 115 25.31 -56.99 -23.32
CA SER A 115 26.32 -58.06 -23.41
C SER A 115 26.75 -58.66 -24.75
N LYS A 116 28.00 -58.56 -25.05
CA LYS A 116 29.08 -59.57 -25.09
C LYS A 116 30.20 -59.17 -26.06
N THR A 117 31.42 -59.25 -25.48
CA THR A 117 32.71 -59.26 -26.18
C THR A 117 32.87 -60.51 -27.01
N PRO A 118 33.70 -60.54 -28.08
CA PRO A 118 35.12 -60.81 -27.86
C PRO A 118 36.12 -60.13 -28.83
N ALA A 119 37.25 -59.83 -28.24
CA ALA A 119 38.66 -60.02 -28.58
C ALA A 119 39.29 -59.70 -29.94
N GLU A 120 40.39 -58.98 -29.80
CA GLU A 120 41.67 -59.02 -30.52
C GLU A 120 41.78 -58.27 -31.84
N SER A 121 42.58 -57.18 -31.80
CA SER A 121 43.79 -57.09 -32.61
C SER A 121 44.63 -55.89 -32.13
N GLU A 122 45.78 -56.13 -31.61
CA GLU A 122 46.83 -55.16 -31.29
C GLU A 122 47.35 -54.48 -32.57
N ASN A 123 47.58 -53.17 -32.50
CA ASN A 123 48.65 -52.52 -33.25
C ASN A 123 49.09 -51.20 -32.56
N PRO A 124 50.30 -50.73 -32.79
CA PRO A 124 51.17 -50.24 -31.72
C PRO A 124 51.00 -48.74 -31.40
N THR A 125 51.23 -48.48 -30.13
CA THR A 125 51.32 -47.20 -29.46
C THR A 125 52.24 -46.19 -30.14
N GLU A 126 51.72 -45.11 -30.62
CA GLU A 126 52.42 -43.87 -30.90
C GLU A 126 52.61 -43.14 -29.55
N PRO A 127 53.79 -42.59 -29.24
CA PRO A 127 54.05 -41.98 -27.93
C PRO A 127 53.21 -40.71 -27.75
N GLU A 128 52.37 -40.70 -26.71
CA GLU A 128 51.66 -39.53 -26.28
C GLU A 128 52.68 -38.40 -26.01
N THR A 129 52.52 -37.33 -26.76
CA THR A 129 53.17 -36.04 -26.50
C THR A 129 52.68 -35.59 -25.12
N PRO A 130 53.56 -35.21 -24.19
CA PRO A 130 53.13 -34.72 -22.88
C PRO A 130 52.28 -33.49 -23.11
N THR A 131 50.99 -33.59 -22.73
CA THR A 131 50.09 -32.44 -22.66
C THR A 131 50.76 -31.40 -21.79
N LYS A 132 51.12 -30.28 -22.41
CA LYS A 132 51.57 -29.08 -21.69
C LYS A 132 50.49 -28.76 -20.63
N PRO A 133 50.87 -28.57 -19.37
CA PRO A 133 49.90 -28.17 -18.35
C PRO A 133 49.13 -26.96 -18.89
N GLU A 134 47.79 -27.06 -18.96
CA GLU A 134 46.97 -25.92 -19.28
C GLU A 134 47.26 -24.84 -18.24
N THR A 135 47.72 -23.70 -18.69
CA THR A 135 47.94 -22.52 -17.86
C THR A 135 46.60 -22.21 -17.23
N PRO A 136 46.47 -22.05 -15.92
CA PRO A 136 45.18 -21.67 -15.30
C PRO A 136 44.64 -20.44 -16.02
N LYS A 137 43.40 -20.51 -16.52
CA LYS A 137 42.77 -19.41 -17.17
C LYS A 137 42.63 -18.27 -16.15
N SER A 138 43.21 -17.10 -16.40
CA SER A 138 43.16 -15.95 -15.52
C SER A 138 41.71 -15.56 -15.22
N ALA A 139 41.43 -15.17 -13.98
CA ALA A 139 40.10 -14.72 -13.55
C ALA A 139 39.84 -13.27 -13.94
N ALA A 140 40.86 -12.41 -13.84
CA ALA A 140 40.74 -10.99 -14.08
C ALA A 140 41.96 -10.40 -14.76
N LYS A 141 41.84 -9.15 -15.22
CA LYS A 141 42.96 -8.33 -15.74
C LYS A 141 42.86 -6.87 -15.32
N ILE A 142 44.01 -6.20 -15.27
CA ILE A 142 44.16 -4.73 -15.19
C ILE A 142 45.01 -4.33 -16.39
N GLY A 143 44.50 -3.52 -17.31
CA GLY A 143 45.14 -3.28 -18.59
C GLY A 143 45.45 -4.57 -19.34
N ASP A 144 46.72 -4.84 -19.58
CA ASP A 144 47.23 -6.07 -20.23
C ASP A 144 47.70 -7.13 -19.22
N THR A 145 47.75 -6.82 -17.93
CA THR A 145 48.25 -7.73 -16.89
C THR A 145 47.12 -8.67 -16.42
N MET A 146 47.41 -9.97 -16.47
CA MET A 146 46.45 -11.04 -16.11
C MET A 146 46.66 -11.50 -14.69
N TYR A 147 45.57 -11.75 -13.96
CA TYR A 147 45.55 -12.22 -12.57
C TYR A 147 44.79 -13.55 -12.45
N PRO A 148 45.34 -14.51 -11.66
CA PRO A 148 44.71 -15.81 -11.48
C PRO A 148 43.38 -15.71 -10.68
N THR A 149 43.28 -14.76 -9.73
CA THR A 149 42.09 -14.48 -8.91
C THR A 149 41.68 -13.04 -9.00
N VAL A 150 40.44 -12.72 -8.59
CA VAL A 150 39.98 -11.33 -8.47
C VAL A 150 40.64 -10.64 -7.28
N ALA A 151 40.89 -11.36 -6.20
CA ALA A 151 41.61 -10.84 -5.03
C ALA A 151 43.05 -10.38 -5.38
N ASP A 152 43.81 -11.19 -6.16
CA ASP A 152 45.14 -10.77 -6.63
C ASP A 152 45.07 -9.48 -7.47
N ALA A 153 44.03 -9.34 -8.30
CA ALA A 153 43.84 -8.12 -9.07
C ALA A 153 43.50 -6.92 -8.18
N ILE A 154 42.64 -7.13 -7.16
CA ILE A 154 42.30 -6.10 -6.17
C ILE A 154 43.55 -5.65 -5.41
N ASP A 155 44.40 -6.59 -4.95
CA ASP A 155 45.63 -6.26 -4.23
C ASP A 155 46.59 -5.45 -5.07
N ALA A 156 46.72 -5.79 -6.35
CA ALA A 156 47.59 -5.11 -7.31
C ALA A 156 47.05 -3.77 -7.81
N ALA A 157 45.74 -3.53 -7.73
CA ALA A 157 45.13 -2.31 -8.26
C ALA A 157 45.57 -1.05 -7.52
N ASP A 158 45.90 -0.02 -8.28
CA ASP A 158 46.17 1.35 -7.80
C ASP A 158 44.98 2.32 -8.05
N GLY A 159 43.87 1.80 -8.61
CA GLY A 159 42.67 2.54 -8.94
C GLY A 159 42.71 3.33 -10.26
N SER A 160 43.82 3.33 -10.97
CA SER A 160 43.98 4.08 -12.23
C SER A 160 43.28 3.41 -13.42
N GLU A 161 43.23 2.10 -13.43
CA GLU A 161 42.58 1.28 -14.46
C GLU A 161 41.53 0.31 -13.84
N PRO A 162 40.48 -0.03 -14.57
CA PRO A 162 39.47 -0.98 -14.05
C PRO A 162 40.03 -2.41 -14.00
N ILE A 163 39.64 -3.13 -12.97
CA ILE A 163 39.73 -4.59 -12.94
C ILE A 163 38.61 -5.14 -13.82
N VAL A 164 38.92 -6.00 -14.76
CA VAL A 164 37.94 -6.61 -15.68
C VAL A 164 37.96 -8.13 -15.53
N LEU A 165 36.81 -8.73 -15.22
CA LEU A 165 36.66 -10.20 -15.23
C LEU A 165 36.78 -10.74 -16.65
N LEU A 166 37.32 -11.94 -16.77
CA LEU A 166 37.55 -12.64 -18.03
C LEU A 166 36.70 -13.90 -18.20
N ARG A 167 36.03 -14.32 -17.15
CA ARG A 167 35.14 -15.49 -17.09
C ARG A 167 34.26 -15.39 -15.84
N ASP A 168 33.30 -16.31 -15.71
CA ASP A 168 32.61 -16.54 -14.45
C ASP A 168 33.62 -16.94 -13.36
N VAL A 169 33.46 -16.35 -12.18
CA VAL A 169 34.34 -16.53 -11.03
C VAL A 169 33.51 -16.89 -9.81
N THR A 170 33.99 -17.89 -9.08
CA THR A 170 33.44 -18.24 -7.77
C THR A 170 34.47 -17.86 -6.71
N GLU A 171 34.24 -16.75 -6.04
CA GLU A 171 35.19 -16.15 -5.08
C GLU A 171 34.47 -15.08 -4.25
N ASN A 172 34.67 -15.06 -2.94
CA ASN A 172 34.27 -13.94 -2.08
C ASN A 172 35.42 -12.91 -2.05
N ILE A 173 35.12 -11.66 -2.36
CA ILE A 173 36.14 -10.62 -2.49
C ILE A 173 35.97 -9.49 -1.46
N THR A 174 37.08 -8.86 -1.09
CA THR A 174 37.09 -7.68 -0.21
C THR A 174 37.75 -6.50 -0.92
N ILE A 175 37.07 -5.36 -0.96
CA ILE A 175 37.55 -4.11 -1.54
C ILE A 175 37.69 -3.08 -0.42
N ASN A 176 38.92 -2.66 -0.12
CA ASN A 176 39.23 -1.70 0.94
C ASN A 176 39.88 -0.42 0.43
N LYS A 177 39.87 -0.20 -0.87
CA LYS A 177 40.42 0.96 -1.55
C LYS A 177 39.58 1.37 -2.75
N SER A 178 39.76 2.58 -3.21
CA SER A 178 39.04 3.10 -4.38
C SER A 178 39.46 2.38 -5.65
N LEU A 179 38.50 1.84 -6.38
CA LEU A 179 38.73 1.15 -7.66
C LEU A 179 37.42 0.97 -8.45
N THR A 180 37.56 0.54 -9.70
CA THR A 180 36.47 0.08 -10.54
C THR A 180 36.62 -1.41 -10.82
N LEU A 181 35.56 -2.19 -10.51
CA LEU A 181 35.45 -3.60 -10.87
C LEU A 181 34.38 -3.75 -11.97
N ASN A 182 34.80 -4.16 -13.14
CA ASN A 182 33.94 -4.46 -14.27
C ASN A 182 33.79 -5.98 -14.44
N LEU A 183 32.61 -6.51 -14.21
CA LEU A 183 32.34 -7.93 -14.33
C LEU A 183 32.32 -8.42 -15.78
N GLY A 184 32.35 -7.50 -16.77
CA GLY A 184 32.47 -7.84 -18.19
C GLY A 184 31.33 -8.70 -18.76
N GLY A 185 30.17 -8.70 -18.13
CA GLY A 185 29.03 -9.57 -18.44
C GLY A 185 29.08 -10.95 -17.77
N PHE A 186 30.12 -11.21 -16.97
CA PHE A 186 30.29 -12.47 -16.25
C PHE A 186 29.64 -12.45 -14.87
N THR A 187 29.60 -13.65 -14.28
CA THR A 187 29.06 -13.89 -12.94
C THR A 187 30.21 -13.96 -11.91
N LEU A 188 30.04 -13.19 -10.82
CA LEU A 188 30.81 -13.35 -9.60
C LEU A 188 29.91 -14.00 -8.56
N SER A 189 30.26 -15.21 -8.11
CA SER A 189 29.49 -16.00 -7.13
C SER A 189 30.28 -16.26 -5.86
N GLY A 190 29.56 -16.37 -4.73
CA GLY A 190 30.18 -16.74 -3.47
C GLY A 190 30.52 -18.22 -3.37
N ASP A 191 31.56 -18.57 -2.62
CA ASP A 191 32.02 -19.93 -2.36
C ASP A 191 32.14 -20.26 -0.85
N THR A 192 31.94 -19.25 0.00
CA THR A 192 32.02 -19.38 1.44
C THR A 192 30.81 -18.76 2.14
N GLU A 193 30.66 -19.02 3.43
CA GLU A 193 29.63 -18.36 4.24
C GLU A 193 30.03 -16.90 4.55
N ALA A 194 29.95 -16.05 3.51
CA ALA A 194 30.27 -14.62 3.56
C ALA A 194 29.54 -13.87 2.46
N ALA A 195 29.61 -12.53 2.46
CA ALA A 195 29.19 -11.72 1.33
C ALA A 195 30.04 -12.02 0.09
N VAL A 196 29.43 -12.01 -1.09
CA VAL A 196 30.19 -12.13 -2.34
C VAL A 196 31.17 -10.98 -2.48
N VAL A 197 30.72 -9.75 -2.19
CA VAL A 197 31.52 -8.54 -2.23
C VAL A 197 31.43 -7.81 -0.90
N THR A 198 32.54 -7.70 -0.20
CA THR A 198 32.67 -6.85 0.99
C THR A 198 33.39 -5.56 0.61
N ILE A 199 32.80 -4.40 0.93
CA ILE A 199 33.41 -3.07 0.69
C ILE A 199 33.50 -2.38 2.03
N SER A 200 34.73 -2.04 2.46
CA SER A 200 34.95 -1.35 3.73
C SER A 200 36.29 -0.63 3.74
N GLY A 201 36.46 0.36 4.60
CA GLY A 201 37.72 1.08 4.72
C GLY A 201 37.51 2.56 5.06
N ASP A 202 38.51 3.39 4.75
CA ASP A 202 38.44 4.83 4.97
C ASP A 202 37.76 5.51 3.77
N LYS A 203 36.44 5.35 3.69
CA LYS A 203 35.54 5.88 2.65
C LYS A 203 36.02 5.63 1.20
N PRO A 204 36.31 4.36 0.83
CA PRO A 204 36.70 4.07 -0.54
C PRO A 204 35.59 4.43 -1.52
N GLN A 205 35.97 4.91 -2.70
CA GLN A 205 35.07 5.12 -3.82
C GLN A 205 35.13 3.91 -4.74
N VAL A 206 34.09 3.10 -4.77
CA VAL A 206 34.07 1.85 -5.50
C VAL A 206 32.98 1.85 -6.55
N THR A 207 33.33 1.49 -7.77
CA THR A 207 32.34 1.22 -8.82
C THR A 207 32.36 -0.27 -9.17
N VAL A 208 31.18 -0.92 -9.11
CA VAL A 208 31.01 -2.30 -9.59
C VAL A 208 29.98 -2.30 -10.72
N LYS A 209 30.30 -2.92 -11.86
CA LYS A 209 29.44 -2.83 -13.03
C LYS A 209 29.47 -4.03 -13.98
N ASN A 210 28.41 -4.11 -14.84
CA ASN A 210 28.28 -5.00 -15.97
C ASN A 210 28.37 -6.49 -15.63
N GLY A 211 27.41 -7.06 -14.94
CA GLY A 211 27.41 -8.51 -14.70
C GLY A 211 26.47 -8.95 -13.59
N THR A 212 26.72 -10.13 -13.06
CA THR A 212 25.87 -10.78 -12.05
C THR A 212 26.63 -11.05 -10.76
N VAL A 213 26.00 -10.76 -9.61
CA VAL A 213 26.50 -11.12 -8.27
C VAL A 213 25.48 -12.04 -7.61
N THR A 214 25.89 -13.27 -7.28
CA THR A 214 24.96 -14.32 -6.81
C THR A 214 25.60 -15.31 -5.84
N GLY A 215 24.77 -16.12 -5.17
CA GLY A 215 25.21 -17.24 -4.35
C GLY A 215 25.90 -16.84 -3.04
N GLY A 216 25.83 -15.58 -2.66
CA GLY A 216 26.33 -15.14 -1.36
C GLY A 216 25.45 -15.67 -0.24
N ARG A 217 26.08 -16.22 0.80
CA ARG A 217 25.43 -16.73 1.98
C ARG A 217 26.15 -16.24 3.23
N ASN A 218 25.70 -15.10 3.75
CA ASN A 218 26.40 -14.41 4.83
C ASN A 218 25.68 -14.60 6.18
N PRO A 219 26.33 -15.18 7.20
CA PRO A 219 25.76 -15.28 8.55
C PRO A 219 25.67 -13.92 9.28
N GLN A 220 26.04 -12.85 8.60
CA GLN A 220 25.92 -11.47 9.02
C GLN A 220 25.05 -10.70 8.01
N ASN A 221 25.29 -9.42 7.86
CA ASN A 221 24.57 -8.56 6.94
C ASN A 221 25.16 -8.62 5.52
N GLY A 222 24.28 -8.55 4.51
CA GLY A 222 24.70 -8.46 3.11
C GLY A 222 25.13 -9.81 2.52
N GLY A 223 24.21 -10.53 1.88
CA GLY A 223 24.57 -11.77 1.17
C GLY A 223 25.36 -11.48 -0.10
N GLY A 224 24.84 -10.62 -0.99
CA GLY A 224 25.54 -10.21 -2.20
C GLY A 224 26.62 -9.16 -1.92
N PHE A 225 26.22 -8.03 -1.34
CA PHE A 225 27.10 -6.93 -0.96
C PHE A 225 27.00 -6.62 0.54
N ALA A 226 28.14 -6.56 1.21
CA ALA A 226 28.27 -5.99 2.55
C ALA A 226 29.12 -4.71 2.45
N ILE A 227 28.50 -3.56 2.63
CA ILE A 227 29.10 -2.24 2.44
C ILE A 227 29.12 -1.50 3.78
N ASP A 228 30.28 -1.04 4.20
CA ASP A 228 30.43 -0.19 5.38
C ASP A 228 31.36 0.97 5.12
N SER A 229 30.90 2.18 5.50
CA SER A 229 31.68 3.42 5.45
C SER A 229 32.31 3.72 4.07
N ALA A 230 31.52 3.63 2.99
CA ALA A 230 32.01 3.73 1.62
C ALA A 230 31.11 4.60 0.73
N VAL A 231 31.61 5.03 -0.42
CA VAL A 231 30.83 5.59 -1.53
C VAL A 231 30.82 4.58 -2.67
N VAL A 232 29.65 4.03 -3.00
CA VAL A 232 29.56 2.92 -3.94
C VAL A 232 28.63 3.25 -5.11
N GLN A 233 29.09 2.95 -6.31
CA GLN A 233 28.32 3.02 -7.55
C GLN A 233 28.13 1.59 -8.09
N LEU A 234 26.87 1.19 -8.26
CA LEU A 234 26.48 -0.07 -8.86
C LEU A 234 25.77 0.22 -10.19
N GLU A 235 26.31 -0.29 -11.30
CA GLU A 235 25.80 0.00 -12.63
C GLU A 235 25.63 -1.25 -13.49
N ASP A 236 24.48 -1.36 -14.16
CA ASP A 236 24.19 -2.46 -15.09
C ASP A 236 24.45 -3.85 -14.46
N LEU A 237 23.92 -4.07 -13.25
CA LEU A 237 24.14 -5.30 -12.46
C LEU A 237 22.85 -6.07 -12.24
N THR A 238 22.99 -7.39 -12.12
CA THR A 238 21.98 -8.28 -11.54
C THR A 238 22.53 -8.83 -10.21
N ILE A 239 21.82 -8.57 -9.11
CA ILE A 239 22.15 -9.04 -7.76
C ILE A 239 21.04 -9.99 -7.34
N THR A 240 21.29 -11.28 -7.42
CA THR A 240 20.21 -12.28 -7.34
C THR A 240 20.62 -13.55 -6.58
N GLY A 241 19.63 -14.16 -5.88
CA GLY A 241 19.85 -15.43 -5.20
C GLY A 241 20.88 -15.37 -4.07
N ASN A 242 20.98 -14.22 -3.39
CA ASN A 242 21.85 -14.05 -2.24
C ASN A 242 21.04 -14.10 -0.94
N GLU A 243 21.66 -14.55 0.14
CA GLU A 243 21.02 -14.75 1.43
C GLU A 243 21.86 -14.13 2.57
N ALA A 244 21.22 -13.36 3.45
CA ALA A 244 21.77 -13.04 4.75
C ALA A 244 21.13 -13.96 5.81
N VAL A 245 21.96 -14.73 6.52
CA VAL A 245 21.50 -15.83 7.38
C VAL A 245 21.48 -15.43 8.84
N GLY A 246 20.31 -15.05 9.36
CA GLY A 246 20.12 -14.77 10.77
C GLY A 246 20.14 -16.03 11.64
N GLY A 247 20.97 -16.02 12.67
CA GLY A 247 20.99 -17.08 13.67
C GLY A 247 19.89 -16.92 14.72
N ASN A 248 19.38 -18.01 15.27
CA ASN A 248 18.48 -18.02 16.41
C ASN A 248 19.14 -17.35 17.62
N GLY A 249 18.81 -16.07 17.85
CA GLY A 249 19.23 -15.32 19.03
C GLY A 249 20.38 -14.33 18.87
N ASN A 250 20.99 -14.23 17.73
CA ASN A 250 22.07 -13.28 17.45
C ASN A 250 21.57 -12.16 16.53
N GLY A 251 21.12 -11.05 17.08
CA GLY A 251 20.96 -9.77 16.39
C GLY A 251 20.13 -9.76 15.08
N GLU A 252 19.72 -8.59 14.68
CA GLU A 252 19.16 -8.37 13.36
C GLU A 252 20.21 -8.60 12.28
N VAL A 253 19.86 -9.37 11.28
CA VAL A 253 20.61 -9.42 10.01
C VAL A 253 19.73 -8.86 8.90
N GLY A 254 20.35 -8.34 7.85
CA GLY A 254 19.58 -7.75 6.76
C GLY A 254 20.36 -7.58 5.48
N GLY A 255 19.59 -7.19 4.44
CA GLY A 255 20.15 -6.97 3.13
C GLY A 255 20.60 -8.25 2.45
N GLY A 256 19.68 -9.18 2.15
CA GLY A 256 20.02 -10.40 1.44
C GLY A 256 20.82 -10.14 0.18
N GLY A 257 20.39 -9.18 -0.64
CA GLY A 257 21.14 -8.71 -1.80
C GLY A 257 22.23 -7.70 -1.41
N ILE A 258 21.83 -6.60 -0.74
CA ILE A 258 22.72 -5.47 -0.40
C ILE A 258 22.48 -5.03 1.04
N TYR A 259 23.52 -4.97 1.82
CA TYR A 259 23.57 -4.26 3.09
C TYR A 259 24.52 -3.08 2.96
N ALA A 260 24.09 -1.88 3.39
CA ALA A 260 24.92 -0.70 3.43
C ALA A 260 24.77 0.04 4.76
N SER A 261 25.89 0.36 5.41
CA SER A 261 25.94 1.08 6.67
C SER A 261 26.93 2.24 6.57
N HIS A 262 26.53 3.44 7.03
CA HIS A 262 27.35 4.65 6.94
C HIS A 262 27.90 4.92 5.53
N ALA A 263 27.11 4.56 4.50
CA ALA A 263 27.53 4.55 3.11
C ALA A 263 26.56 5.30 2.22
N ASP A 264 27.12 5.90 1.16
CA ASP A 264 26.33 6.47 0.07
C ASP A 264 26.35 5.51 -1.12
N VAL A 265 25.19 4.95 -1.44
CA VAL A 265 25.04 3.97 -2.53
C VAL A 265 24.24 4.59 -3.68
N SER A 266 24.80 4.51 -4.87
CA SER A 266 24.17 4.93 -6.12
C SER A 266 23.98 3.73 -7.04
N MET A 267 22.77 3.49 -7.51
CA MET A 267 22.41 2.37 -8.36
C MET A 267 21.82 2.88 -9.68
N ARG A 268 22.30 2.40 -10.79
CA ARG A 268 21.79 2.73 -12.14
C ARG A 268 21.61 1.46 -12.97
N ILE A 269 20.37 1.19 -13.39
CA ILE A 269 20.00 0.00 -14.17
C ILE A 269 20.44 -1.28 -13.44
N VAL A 270 20.07 -1.38 -12.16
CA VAL A 270 20.41 -2.53 -11.32
C VAL A 270 19.14 -3.32 -11.01
N THR A 271 19.22 -4.64 -11.17
CA THR A 271 18.17 -5.58 -10.73
C THR A 271 18.62 -6.25 -9.45
N VAL A 272 17.82 -6.12 -8.39
CA VAL A 272 17.99 -6.80 -7.09
C VAL A 272 16.82 -7.76 -6.94
N SER A 273 17.04 -9.05 -7.18
CA SER A 273 15.93 -10.01 -7.26
C SER A 273 16.21 -11.33 -6.55
N GLU A 274 15.14 -11.95 -6.04
CA GLU A 274 15.19 -13.29 -5.45
C GLU A 274 16.21 -13.42 -4.31
N ASN A 275 16.51 -12.30 -3.64
CA ASN A 275 17.35 -12.31 -2.46
C ASN A 275 16.49 -12.47 -1.21
N SER A 276 17.08 -13.05 -0.17
CA SER A 276 16.35 -13.32 1.06
C SER A 276 17.17 -13.08 2.31
N VAL A 277 16.46 -12.90 3.40
CA VAL A 277 17.04 -12.95 4.75
C VAL A 277 16.34 -14.03 5.54
N THR A 278 17.06 -14.66 6.45
CA THR A 278 16.51 -15.70 7.36
C THR A 278 16.66 -15.28 8.82
N GLY A 279 15.76 -15.80 9.67
CA GLY A 279 15.69 -15.40 11.08
C GLY A 279 14.49 -14.52 11.36
N SER A 280 13.79 -14.74 12.47
CA SER A 280 12.46 -14.17 12.77
C SER A 280 12.40 -12.65 12.92
N SER A 281 13.53 -11.96 13.00
CA SER A 281 13.62 -10.51 13.16
C SER A 281 14.59 -9.92 12.15
N SER A 282 14.61 -10.46 10.94
CA SER A 282 15.55 -10.09 9.89
C SER A 282 14.85 -9.29 8.80
N ASP A 283 15.54 -8.28 8.29
CA ASP A 283 14.99 -7.18 7.52
C ASP A 283 15.70 -7.00 6.16
N GLY A 284 14.98 -6.40 5.19
CA GLY A 284 15.57 -6.03 3.92
C GLY A 284 15.97 -7.24 3.08
N GLY A 285 14.99 -7.98 2.59
CA GLY A 285 15.26 -9.17 1.75
C GLY A 285 16.15 -8.84 0.56
N GLY A 286 15.84 -7.78 -0.17
CA GLY A 286 16.69 -7.24 -1.23
C GLY A 286 17.77 -6.32 -0.69
N ILE A 287 17.38 -5.21 -0.05
CA ILE A 287 18.26 -4.09 0.31
C ILE A 287 18.00 -3.64 1.76
N LEU A 288 19.07 -3.43 2.53
CA LEU A 288 19.02 -2.71 3.79
C LEU A 288 20.05 -1.59 3.79
N VAL A 289 19.62 -0.35 4.06
CA VAL A 289 20.51 0.81 4.22
C VAL A 289 20.33 1.42 5.60
N ARG A 290 21.43 1.69 6.30
CA ARG A 290 21.45 2.34 7.62
C ARG A 290 22.45 3.48 7.63
N TYR A 291 22.04 4.62 8.20
CA TYR A 291 22.91 5.79 8.40
C TYR A 291 23.64 6.27 7.13
N GLY A 292 22.89 6.32 6.01
CA GLY A 292 23.47 6.68 4.73
C GLY A 292 22.44 7.17 3.73
N SER A 293 22.77 7.05 2.45
CA SER A 293 21.85 7.41 1.37
C SER A 293 21.80 6.35 0.28
N LEU A 294 20.62 6.21 -0.34
CA LEU A 294 20.40 5.37 -1.52
C LEU A 294 19.80 6.19 -2.65
N THR A 295 20.51 6.24 -3.76
CA THR A 295 20.02 6.84 -5.01
C THR A 295 19.83 5.75 -6.06
N MET A 296 18.67 5.75 -6.73
CA MET A 296 18.31 4.72 -7.72
C MET A 296 17.78 5.38 -9.00
N ASP A 297 18.25 4.93 -10.16
CA ASP A 297 17.71 5.31 -11.46
C ASP A 297 17.54 4.08 -12.37
N GLY A 298 16.30 3.79 -12.78
CA GLY A 298 15.98 2.69 -13.67
C GLY A 298 16.23 1.30 -13.06
N CYS A 299 16.03 1.14 -11.74
CA CYS A 299 16.31 -0.11 -11.03
C CYS A 299 15.07 -0.97 -10.85
N HIS A 300 15.28 -2.28 -10.68
CA HIS A 300 14.25 -3.27 -10.34
C HIS A 300 14.60 -3.93 -9.00
N VAL A 301 13.68 -3.87 -8.05
CA VAL A 301 13.77 -4.58 -6.75
C VAL A 301 12.58 -5.52 -6.67
N GLU A 302 12.80 -6.80 -6.96
CA GLU A 302 11.69 -7.69 -7.18
C GLU A 302 11.89 -9.09 -6.58
N ARG A 303 10.77 -9.71 -6.15
CA ARG A 303 10.75 -11.09 -5.60
C ARG A 303 11.73 -11.34 -4.47
N ASN A 304 12.04 -10.31 -3.69
CA ASN A 304 12.86 -10.44 -2.50
C ASN A 304 11.98 -10.73 -1.28
N THR A 305 12.54 -11.44 -0.29
CA THR A 305 11.77 -11.90 0.87
C THR A 305 12.48 -11.58 2.18
N ALA A 306 11.75 -11.00 3.12
CA ALA A 306 12.17 -10.79 4.50
C ALA A 306 11.09 -11.30 5.47
N PRO A 307 11.44 -11.99 6.56
CA PRO A 307 10.43 -12.46 7.52
C PRO A 307 9.81 -11.35 8.36
N ASP A 308 10.47 -10.21 8.54
CA ASP A 308 9.95 -9.09 9.33
C ASP A 308 9.69 -7.84 8.45
N CYS A 309 10.66 -6.97 8.20
CA CYS A 309 10.44 -5.71 7.52
C CYS A 309 11.12 -5.63 6.15
N GLY A 310 10.46 -4.97 5.18
CA GLY A 310 11.08 -4.58 3.92
C GLY A 310 11.51 -5.74 3.05
N GLY A 311 10.58 -6.49 2.48
CA GLY A 311 10.91 -7.59 1.57
C GLY A 311 11.78 -7.12 0.41
N GLY A 312 11.38 -6.05 -0.27
CA GLY A 312 12.20 -5.39 -1.28
C GLY A 312 13.33 -4.60 -0.64
N MET A 313 13.00 -3.63 0.20
CA MET A 313 14.01 -2.83 0.89
C MET A 313 13.54 -2.26 2.22
N ILE A 314 14.50 -1.95 3.06
CA ILE A 314 14.32 -1.16 4.28
C ILE A 314 15.39 -0.08 4.38
N LEU A 315 14.97 1.10 4.79
CA LEU A 315 15.85 2.21 5.13
C LEU A 315 15.67 2.59 6.60
N ARG A 316 16.79 2.71 7.32
CA ARG A 316 16.83 3.15 8.72
C ARG A 316 17.80 4.30 8.86
N HIS A 317 17.36 5.44 9.42
CA HIS A 317 18.16 6.64 9.52
C HIS A 317 18.87 7.02 8.19
N SER A 318 18.14 6.86 7.10
CA SER A 318 18.70 6.96 5.74
C SER A 318 17.69 7.61 4.80
N VAL A 319 18.19 8.15 3.70
CA VAL A 319 17.36 8.83 2.70
C VAL A 319 17.34 8.05 1.38
N LEU A 320 16.14 7.89 0.81
CA LEU A 320 15.93 7.34 -0.54
C LEU A 320 15.63 8.44 -1.54
N ASN A 321 16.32 8.37 -2.67
CA ASN A 321 15.98 9.09 -3.88
C ASN A 321 15.90 8.11 -5.06
N ALA A 322 14.67 7.71 -5.46
CA ALA A 322 14.46 6.73 -6.52
C ALA A 322 13.72 7.36 -7.71
N ALA A 323 14.22 7.09 -8.90
CA ALA A 323 13.60 7.51 -10.15
C ALA A 323 13.44 6.33 -11.10
N LYS A 324 12.34 6.27 -11.86
CA LYS A 324 12.07 5.27 -12.90
C LYS A 324 12.32 3.83 -12.46
N SER A 325 12.04 3.55 -11.19
CA SER A 325 12.36 2.28 -10.55
C SER A 325 11.10 1.46 -10.24
N PHE A 326 11.29 0.15 -10.11
CA PHE A 326 10.22 -0.81 -9.90
C PHE A 326 10.46 -1.59 -8.61
N PHE A 327 9.43 -1.66 -7.76
CA PHE A 327 9.46 -2.42 -6.50
C PHE A 327 8.30 -3.41 -6.55
N GLU A 328 8.59 -4.66 -6.96
CA GLU A 328 7.54 -5.55 -7.40
C GLU A 328 7.62 -6.95 -6.78
N ASN A 329 6.45 -7.48 -6.38
CA ASN A 329 6.30 -8.86 -5.92
C ASN A 329 7.24 -9.23 -4.74
N ASN A 330 7.59 -8.27 -3.92
CA ASN A 330 8.37 -8.52 -2.71
C ASN A 330 7.47 -8.95 -1.56
N THR A 331 8.01 -9.70 -0.62
CA THR A 331 7.24 -10.23 0.51
C THR A 331 7.93 -9.99 1.84
N ALA A 332 7.17 -9.50 2.83
CA ALA A 332 7.59 -9.34 4.22
C ALA A 332 6.37 -9.31 5.14
N LYS A 333 6.57 -9.25 6.44
CA LYS A 333 5.48 -9.03 7.38
C LYS A 333 5.05 -7.57 7.41
N PHE A 334 6.01 -6.63 7.32
CA PHE A 334 5.76 -5.19 7.36
C PHE A 334 6.45 -4.49 6.18
N GLY A 335 5.69 -3.64 5.43
CA GLY A 335 6.22 -2.91 4.31
C GLY A 335 6.86 -3.82 3.26
N ALA A 336 6.07 -4.74 2.69
CA ALA A 336 6.60 -5.81 1.84
C ALA A 336 7.43 -5.28 0.65
N GLY A 337 6.98 -4.20 0.00
CA GLY A 337 7.78 -3.53 -1.03
C GLY A 337 8.91 -2.70 -0.40
N ILE A 338 8.55 -1.68 0.38
CA ILE A 338 9.49 -0.72 0.99
C ILE A 338 9.09 -0.46 2.45
N TYR A 339 10.06 -0.46 3.34
CA TYR A 339 9.88 -0.05 4.72
C TYR A 339 10.80 1.13 5.06
N PHE A 340 10.22 2.24 5.49
CA PHE A 340 10.92 3.38 6.08
C PHE A 340 10.69 3.34 7.58
N GLY A 341 11.71 3.02 8.35
CA GLY A 341 11.55 2.83 9.79
C GLY A 341 12.66 3.45 10.59
N ASP A 342 12.40 4.66 11.08
CA ASP A 342 13.24 5.27 12.08
C ASP A 342 12.60 5.02 13.44
N THR A 343 13.39 4.55 14.40
CA THR A 343 12.94 4.45 15.78
C THR A 343 13.41 5.68 16.56
N PRO A 344 12.50 6.41 17.24
CA PRO A 344 12.84 7.64 17.97
C PRO A 344 13.87 7.46 19.08
N ASN A 345 14.18 6.21 19.42
CA ASN A 345 15.04 5.88 20.56
C ASN A 345 16.49 5.49 20.18
N GLU A 346 16.82 5.45 18.91
CA GLU A 346 18.19 5.22 18.46
C GLU A 346 18.84 6.59 18.19
N ALA A 347 19.08 7.36 19.27
CA ALA A 347 19.87 8.58 19.21
C ALA A 347 21.35 8.21 19.03
N GLU A 348 21.77 7.96 17.80
CA GLU A 348 23.17 8.08 17.45
C GLU A 348 23.46 9.53 17.02
N GLU A 349 24.60 10.07 17.45
CA GLU A 349 25.03 11.43 17.12
C GLU A 349 25.04 11.61 15.59
N GLY A 350 24.19 12.48 15.08
CA GLY A 350 24.12 12.88 13.68
C GLY A 350 22.85 12.52 12.92
N CYS A 351 21.95 11.71 13.48
CA CYS A 351 20.72 11.25 12.82
C CYS A 351 19.45 11.91 13.38
N SER A 352 19.53 13.09 13.96
CA SER A 352 18.37 13.86 14.41
C SER A 352 17.84 14.73 13.27
N GLY A 353 16.96 14.22 12.45
CA GLY A 353 16.29 14.99 11.41
C GLY A 353 15.15 14.22 10.76
N GLU A 354 14.21 14.95 10.21
CA GLU A 354 13.18 14.38 9.35
C GLU A 354 13.82 13.82 8.07
N HIS A 355 13.60 12.52 7.82
CA HIS A 355 14.10 11.92 6.57
C HIS A 355 13.11 12.18 5.45
N ASN A 356 13.57 12.81 4.38
CA ASN A 356 12.76 13.14 3.22
C ASN A 356 13.04 12.16 2.08
N HIS A 357 12.15 11.22 1.88
CA HIS A 357 12.25 10.26 0.78
C HIS A 357 11.55 10.81 -0.46
N LEU A 358 12.16 10.59 -1.63
CA LEU A 358 11.61 10.99 -2.91
C LEU A 358 11.58 9.80 -3.87
N ILE A 359 10.39 9.53 -4.42
CA ILE A 359 10.20 8.50 -5.45
C ILE A 359 9.47 9.13 -6.63
N THR A 360 10.07 9.06 -7.83
CA THR A 360 9.52 9.66 -9.03
C THR A 360 9.44 8.67 -10.19
N ASP A 361 8.40 8.82 -11.02
CA ASP A 361 8.24 8.05 -12.27
C ASP A 361 8.36 6.52 -12.06
N SER A 362 7.95 6.02 -10.90
CA SER A 362 8.23 4.66 -10.41
C SER A 362 6.95 3.86 -10.17
N THR A 363 7.09 2.54 -10.05
CA THR A 363 5.98 1.63 -9.79
C THR A 363 6.26 0.76 -8.56
N ILE A 364 5.30 0.69 -7.66
CA ILE A 364 5.31 -0.20 -6.49
C ILE A 364 4.13 -1.15 -6.64
N SER A 365 4.35 -2.41 -6.99
CA SER A 365 3.25 -3.30 -7.38
C SER A 365 3.39 -4.74 -6.93
N GLY A 366 2.24 -5.38 -6.68
CA GLY A 366 2.17 -6.82 -6.38
C GLY A 366 2.87 -7.24 -5.10
N ASN A 367 3.28 -6.29 -4.24
CA ASN A 367 3.93 -6.62 -2.99
C ASN A 367 2.90 -7.12 -1.97
N THR A 368 3.23 -8.17 -1.23
CA THR A 368 2.26 -8.88 -0.39
C THR A 368 2.86 -9.20 0.97
N VAL A 369 2.11 -8.95 2.03
CA VAL A 369 2.55 -9.31 3.37
C VAL A 369 2.46 -10.82 3.60
N LEU A 370 3.45 -11.36 4.32
CA LEU A 370 3.56 -12.81 4.62
C LEU A 370 2.58 -13.28 5.70
N ASP A 371 2.19 -12.39 6.61
CA ASP A 371 1.33 -12.72 7.75
C ASP A 371 -0.07 -12.16 7.52
N PRO A 372 -1.05 -12.98 7.15
CA PRO A 372 -2.40 -12.52 6.86
C PRO A 372 -3.16 -12.04 8.10
N GLU A 373 -2.68 -12.35 9.31
CA GLU A 373 -3.34 -11.98 10.57
C GLU A 373 -2.71 -10.72 11.19
N ASN A 374 -1.43 -10.42 10.92
CA ASN A 374 -0.71 -9.32 11.54
C ASN A 374 0.12 -8.48 10.56
N GLY A 375 0.11 -8.80 9.28
CA GLY A 375 0.88 -8.10 8.27
C GLY A 375 0.25 -6.76 7.88
N ILE A 376 1.08 -5.73 7.68
CA ILE A 376 0.66 -4.39 7.31
C ILE A 376 1.59 -3.76 6.27
N GLY A 377 1.03 -2.91 5.39
CA GLY A 377 1.81 -2.18 4.41
C GLY A 377 2.30 -3.06 3.27
N GLY A 378 1.40 -3.54 2.41
CA GLY A 378 1.79 -4.37 1.26
C GLY A 378 2.78 -3.64 0.36
N GLY A 379 2.42 -2.46 -0.13
CA GLY A 379 3.34 -1.65 -0.93
C GLY A 379 4.43 -1.01 -0.07
N MET A 380 4.04 -0.21 0.91
CA MET A 380 4.97 0.61 1.69
C MET A 380 4.52 0.75 3.15
N TYR A 381 5.50 0.80 4.05
CA TYR A 381 5.34 1.27 5.42
C TYR A 381 6.20 2.51 5.63
N VAL A 382 5.59 3.62 6.06
CA VAL A 382 6.26 4.87 6.38
C VAL A 382 6.12 5.12 7.88
N GLY A 383 7.21 4.96 8.58
CA GLY A 383 7.26 5.07 10.04
C GLY A 383 7.47 6.49 10.54
N THR A 384 7.67 6.57 11.84
CA THR A 384 7.81 7.82 12.59
C THR A 384 8.93 8.70 12.03
N THR A 385 8.69 10.01 11.95
CA THR A 385 9.62 11.06 11.48
C THR A 385 10.01 11.03 10.00
N SER A 386 9.52 10.05 9.24
CA SER A 386 9.77 9.99 7.80
C SER A 386 8.75 10.82 7.03
N ASN A 387 9.23 11.60 6.07
CA ASN A 387 8.42 12.24 5.03
C ASN A 387 8.59 11.50 3.71
N LEU A 388 7.51 11.37 2.96
CA LEU A 388 7.53 10.71 1.66
C LEU A 388 6.89 11.61 0.61
N THR A 389 7.60 11.85 -0.46
CA THR A 389 7.06 12.46 -1.67
C THR A 389 7.09 11.45 -2.81
N LEU A 390 5.90 11.15 -3.36
CA LEU A 390 5.77 10.40 -4.61
C LEU A 390 5.32 11.34 -5.73
N ARG A 391 5.94 11.24 -6.90
CA ARG A 391 5.55 12.00 -8.09
C ARG A 391 5.46 11.11 -9.31
N ASN A 392 4.42 11.32 -10.14
CA ASN A 392 4.21 10.58 -11.40
C ASN A 392 4.31 9.05 -11.24
N SER A 393 3.96 8.51 -10.08
CA SER A 393 4.24 7.13 -9.70
C SER A 393 2.95 6.32 -9.51
N LYS A 394 3.09 5.00 -9.39
CA LYS A 394 1.95 4.09 -9.27
C LYS A 394 2.15 3.12 -8.10
N LEU A 395 1.09 2.89 -7.34
CA LEU A 395 1.00 1.86 -6.31
C LEU A 395 -0.17 0.94 -6.64
N LEU A 396 0.13 -0.26 -7.14
CA LEU A 396 -0.87 -1.10 -7.80
C LEU A 396 -0.88 -2.52 -7.20
N ASN A 397 -2.09 -3.07 -6.96
CA ASN A 397 -2.25 -4.49 -6.62
C ASN A 397 -1.41 -4.96 -5.41
N ASN A 398 -1.13 -4.08 -4.45
CA ASN A 398 -0.43 -4.48 -3.23
C ASN A 398 -1.44 -5.01 -2.20
N ASP A 399 -1.02 -5.99 -1.39
CA ASP A 399 -1.86 -6.61 -0.36
C ASP A 399 -1.24 -6.44 1.02
N GLY A 400 -1.89 -5.62 1.84
CA GLY A 400 -1.45 -5.29 3.20
C GLY A 400 -2.10 -6.13 4.29
N ALA A 401 -2.90 -7.14 3.93
CA ALA A 401 -3.70 -7.96 4.81
C ALA A 401 -4.57 -7.13 5.79
N ILE A 402 -4.01 -6.64 6.88
CA ILE A 402 -4.77 -5.93 7.92
C ILE A 402 -4.87 -4.42 7.64
N GLN A 403 -3.77 -3.77 7.32
CA GLN A 403 -3.72 -2.31 7.16
C GLN A 403 -2.85 -1.90 5.98
N GLY A 404 -3.33 -0.91 5.21
CA GLY A 404 -2.56 -0.26 4.18
C GLY A 404 -2.14 -1.22 3.06
N GLY A 405 -3.03 -1.48 2.11
CA GLY A 405 -2.66 -2.27 0.94
C GLY A 405 -1.51 -1.61 0.18
N ALA A 406 -1.66 -0.32 -0.17
CA ALA A 406 -0.59 0.43 -0.81
C ALA A 406 0.35 1.08 0.22
N ILE A 407 -0.18 1.88 1.16
CA ILE A 407 0.63 2.66 2.11
C ILE A 407 0.09 2.50 3.53
N VAL A 408 0.97 2.23 4.48
CA VAL A 408 0.78 2.52 5.91
C VAL A 408 1.61 3.74 6.26
N ALA A 409 0.98 4.79 6.79
CA ALA A 409 1.63 5.96 7.38
C ALA A 409 1.45 5.90 8.90
N TYR A 410 2.46 5.44 9.61
CA TYR A 410 2.41 5.27 11.08
C TYR A 410 3.16 6.39 11.77
N SER A 411 2.45 7.38 12.28
CA SER A 411 3.04 8.60 12.84
C SER A 411 4.11 9.21 11.92
N ALA A 412 3.90 9.05 10.62
CA ALA A 412 4.72 9.67 9.59
C ALA A 412 4.48 11.18 9.59
N GLY A 413 5.44 11.95 9.12
CA GLY A 413 5.28 13.38 8.92
C GLY A 413 4.33 13.66 7.74
N THR A 414 4.86 14.14 6.63
CA THR A 414 4.08 14.41 5.41
C THR A 414 4.21 13.28 4.39
N ILE A 415 3.08 12.81 3.88
CA ILE A 415 2.98 11.94 2.72
C ILE A 415 2.38 12.74 1.57
N GLU A 416 3.18 13.15 0.63
CA GLU A 416 2.77 13.94 -0.54
C GLU A 416 2.69 13.05 -1.78
N LEU A 417 1.51 12.99 -2.40
CA LEU A 417 1.25 12.26 -3.64
C LEU A 417 0.89 13.28 -4.73
N ASP A 418 1.76 13.47 -5.70
CA ASP A 418 1.61 14.41 -6.81
C ASP A 418 1.55 13.66 -8.13
N ARG A 419 0.38 13.62 -8.79
CA ARG A 419 0.12 12.82 -9.99
C ARG A 419 0.39 11.32 -9.79
N VAL A 420 -0.08 10.78 -8.68
CA VAL A 420 0.11 9.38 -8.30
C VAL A 420 -1.20 8.59 -8.46
N SER A 421 -1.09 7.38 -8.97
CA SER A 421 -2.20 6.42 -9.00
C SER A 421 -2.01 5.39 -7.88
N VAL A 422 -2.99 5.29 -6.97
CA VAL A 422 -3.06 4.27 -5.92
C VAL A 422 -4.28 3.42 -6.19
N SER A 423 -4.12 2.27 -6.85
CA SER A 423 -5.27 1.52 -7.33
C SER A 423 -5.16 0.00 -7.14
N GLU A 424 -6.34 -0.64 -7.03
CA GLU A 424 -6.49 -2.10 -6.93
C GLU A 424 -5.77 -2.73 -5.74
N ASN A 425 -5.41 -1.94 -4.72
CA ASN A 425 -4.78 -2.46 -3.51
C ASN A 425 -5.82 -3.04 -2.55
N LYS A 426 -5.38 -3.96 -1.68
CA LYS A 426 -6.25 -4.70 -0.77
C LYS A 426 -5.73 -4.64 0.66
N ALA A 427 -6.67 -4.56 1.62
CA ALA A 427 -6.40 -4.72 3.05
C ALA A 427 -7.71 -4.95 3.81
N GLN A 428 -7.65 -5.18 5.10
CA GLN A 428 -8.82 -5.10 5.95
C GLN A 428 -9.24 -3.64 6.14
N SER A 429 -8.28 -2.73 6.37
CA SER A 429 -8.54 -1.31 6.59
C SER A 429 -7.56 -0.43 5.82
N GLY A 430 -8.06 0.65 5.19
CA GLY A 430 -7.23 1.58 4.44
C GLY A 430 -6.54 0.90 3.25
N ALA A 431 -7.29 0.24 2.38
CA ALA A 431 -6.68 -0.54 1.30
C ALA A 431 -5.79 0.30 0.37
N GLY A 432 -6.17 1.54 0.07
CA GLY A 432 -5.25 2.50 -0.53
C GLY A 432 -4.23 3.00 0.51
N ILE A 433 -4.68 3.74 1.51
CA ILE A 433 -3.82 4.35 2.54
C ILE A 433 -4.42 4.11 3.92
N TYR A 434 -3.63 3.57 4.82
CA TYR A 434 -3.91 3.55 6.25
C TYR A 434 -3.01 4.57 6.95
N ALA A 435 -3.58 5.64 7.48
CA ALA A 435 -2.84 6.67 8.19
C ALA A 435 -3.18 6.62 9.68
N MET A 436 -2.16 6.51 10.52
CA MET A 436 -2.30 6.52 11.97
C MET A 436 -1.41 7.59 12.58
N CYS A 437 -2.01 8.46 13.40
CA CYS A 437 -1.30 9.50 14.12
C CYS A 437 -1.33 9.22 15.62
N THR A 438 -0.15 9.10 16.23
CA THR A 438 0.05 8.90 17.68
C THR A 438 0.59 10.17 18.35
N ALA A 439 1.09 10.05 19.58
CA ALA A 439 1.67 11.18 20.31
C ALA A 439 3.02 11.68 19.76
N VAL A 440 3.60 11.00 18.77
CA VAL A 440 4.95 11.31 18.29
C VAL A 440 4.97 12.54 17.39
N CYS A 441 4.18 12.56 16.32
CA CYS A 441 4.11 13.70 15.41
C CYS A 441 2.73 13.83 14.75
N ASN A 442 2.48 14.98 14.12
CA ASN A 442 1.36 15.14 13.20
C ASN A 442 1.58 14.32 11.93
N THR A 443 0.49 13.88 11.31
CA THR A 443 0.53 13.18 10.04
C THR A 443 -0.29 13.95 9.00
N ASP A 444 0.29 14.22 7.84
CA ASP A 444 -0.33 15.01 6.79
C ASP A 444 -0.30 14.23 5.45
N ILE A 445 -1.47 13.83 4.97
CA ILE A 445 -1.66 13.14 3.70
C ILE A 445 -2.14 14.15 2.66
N ARG A 446 -1.36 14.37 1.62
CA ARG A 446 -1.66 15.33 0.56
C ARG A 446 -1.81 14.65 -0.78
N LEU A 447 -2.98 14.80 -1.39
CA LEU A 447 -3.28 14.31 -2.73
C LEU A 447 -3.35 15.51 -3.67
N LEU A 448 -2.43 15.59 -4.63
CA LEU A 448 -2.21 16.78 -5.44
C LEU A 448 -2.23 16.47 -6.94
N ASN A 449 -2.66 17.46 -7.73
CA ASN A 449 -2.41 17.58 -9.18
C ASN A 449 -2.81 16.37 -10.04
N GLY A 450 -3.93 15.76 -9.79
CA GLY A 450 -4.41 14.60 -10.56
C GLY A 450 -4.06 13.26 -9.90
N THR A 451 -3.70 13.26 -8.62
CA THR A 451 -3.59 12.03 -7.85
C THR A 451 -4.94 11.33 -7.76
N ALA A 452 -4.95 10.01 -7.97
CA ALA A 452 -6.13 9.18 -7.92
C ALA A 452 -5.96 8.03 -6.91
N ILE A 453 -6.86 7.96 -5.94
CA ILE A 453 -7.02 6.83 -5.03
C ILE A 453 -8.24 6.04 -5.54
N ASP A 454 -8.02 4.98 -6.30
CA ASP A 454 -9.06 4.39 -7.12
C ASP A 454 -9.13 2.85 -6.99
N ALA A 455 -10.35 2.31 -7.02
CA ALA A 455 -10.63 0.88 -7.07
C ALA A 455 -9.96 0.03 -5.97
N ASN A 456 -9.57 0.63 -4.83
CA ASN A 456 -9.00 -0.09 -3.70
C ASN A 456 -10.11 -0.80 -2.91
N LYS A 457 -9.79 -1.96 -2.34
CA LYS A 457 -10.78 -2.83 -1.70
C LYS A 457 -10.41 -3.16 -0.27
N ALA A 458 -11.16 -2.60 0.67
CA ALA A 458 -11.09 -2.98 2.08
C ALA A 458 -12.23 -3.94 2.47
N THR A 459 -11.94 -4.93 3.30
CA THR A 459 -12.97 -5.79 3.88
C THR A 459 -13.66 -5.16 5.08
N GLY A 460 -13.01 -4.22 5.76
CA GLY A 460 -13.52 -3.38 6.85
C GLY A 460 -13.77 -1.95 6.39
N TYR A 461 -13.03 -0.98 6.89
CA TYR A 461 -13.28 0.44 6.67
C TYR A 461 -12.18 1.13 5.85
N GLY A 462 -12.57 2.23 5.16
CA GLY A 462 -11.63 3.03 4.40
C GLY A 462 -11.07 2.30 3.18
N GLY A 463 -11.88 2.09 2.15
CA GLY A 463 -11.43 1.47 0.91
C GLY A 463 -10.30 2.27 0.27
N GLY A 464 -10.49 3.58 0.12
CA GLY A 464 -9.45 4.51 -0.31
C GLY A 464 -8.51 4.85 0.84
N ILE A 465 -9.01 5.52 1.89
CA ILE A 465 -8.21 6.02 3.01
C ILE A 465 -8.89 5.69 4.34
N TYR A 466 -8.11 5.18 5.28
CA TYR A 466 -8.47 5.07 6.69
C TYR A 466 -7.59 6.02 7.50
N ALA A 467 -8.19 7.03 8.11
CA ALA A 467 -7.49 8.03 8.92
C ALA A 467 -7.80 7.81 10.41
N TYR A 468 -6.80 7.41 11.18
CA TYR A 468 -6.91 7.15 12.61
C TYR A 468 -6.00 8.06 13.43
N ALA A 469 -6.55 8.84 14.34
CA ALA A 469 -5.77 9.68 15.22
C ALA A 469 -6.03 9.33 16.70
N ILE A 470 -4.97 9.03 17.43
CA ILE A 470 -4.99 8.77 18.88
C ILE A 470 -4.62 10.05 19.63
N SER A 471 -3.63 10.76 19.13
CA SER A 471 -3.14 12.04 19.63
C SER A 471 -2.66 12.88 18.47
N ASN A 472 -2.37 14.16 18.69
CA ASN A 472 -1.92 15.08 17.65
C ASN A 472 -2.93 15.27 16.50
N THR A 473 -2.49 15.81 15.39
CA THR A 473 -3.33 16.13 14.24
C THR A 473 -3.01 15.22 13.08
N LEU A 474 -4.05 14.61 12.50
CA LEU A 474 -4.00 13.93 11.22
C LEU A 474 -4.81 14.72 10.21
N SER A 475 -4.20 15.10 9.11
CA SER A 475 -4.86 15.80 8.01
C SER A 475 -4.85 14.98 6.73
N VAL A 476 -5.96 15.01 6.01
CA VAL A 476 -6.10 14.47 4.66
C VAL A 476 -6.57 15.60 3.76
N THR A 477 -5.74 16.01 2.83
CA THR A 477 -6.02 17.09 1.90
C THR A 477 -6.03 16.54 0.48
N ALA A 478 -7.09 16.83 -0.28
CA ALA A 478 -7.18 16.53 -1.70
C ALA A 478 -7.38 17.82 -2.50
N GLU A 479 -6.48 18.10 -3.43
CA GLU A 479 -6.53 19.23 -4.33
C GLU A 479 -6.36 18.76 -5.77
N ASN A 480 -7.30 19.10 -6.66
CA ASN A 480 -7.30 18.63 -8.06
C ASN A 480 -7.07 17.12 -8.19
N SER A 481 -7.62 16.35 -7.30
CA SER A 481 -7.36 14.91 -7.14
C SER A 481 -8.66 14.14 -6.92
N SER A 482 -8.63 12.81 -7.05
CA SER A 482 -9.82 11.99 -6.91
C SER A 482 -9.66 10.85 -5.90
N VAL A 483 -10.78 10.57 -5.20
CA VAL A 483 -10.95 9.34 -4.41
C VAL A 483 -12.20 8.65 -4.95
N SER A 484 -12.03 7.57 -5.72
CA SER A 484 -13.12 7.02 -6.53
C SER A 484 -13.10 5.50 -6.64
N GLY A 485 -14.26 4.91 -6.92
CA GLY A 485 -14.35 3.48 -7.19
C GLY A 485 -13.94 2.55 -6.05
N ASN A 486 -13.65 3.07 -4.86
CA ASN A 486 -13.18 2.27 -3.74
C ASN A 486 -14.34 1.52 -3.09
N THR A 487 -14.05 0.33 -2.56
CA THR A 487 -15.03 -0.53 -1.90
C THR A 487 -14.60 -0.83 -0.47
N ALA A 488 -15.54 -0.75 0.48
CA ALA A 488 -15.32 -1.11 1.87
C ALA A 488 -16.62 -1.58 2.55
N ALA A 489 -16.54 -2.11 3.74
CA ALA A 489 -17.73 -2.32 4.54
C ALA A 489 -18.40 -0.98 4.89
N GLY A 490 -17.63 0.05 5.18
CA GLY A 490 -18.09 1.42 5.43
C GLY A 490 -16.98 2.45 5.20
N GLY A 491 -17.36 3.72 4.93
CA GLY A 491 -16.39 4.76 4.59
C GLY A 491 -15.55 4.38 3.38
N ALA A 492 -16.21 4.01 2.28
CA ALA A 492 -15.50 3.39 1.16
C ALA A 492 -14.47 4.31 0.52
N GLY A 493 -14.76 5.60 0.39
CA GLY A 493 -13.76 6.60 -0.01
C GLY A 493 -12.80 6.89 1.14
N ILE A 494 -13.29 7.56 2.19
CA ILE A 494 -12.52 7.93 3.38
C ILE A 494 -13.28 7.54 4.65
N PHE A 495 -12.61 6.85 5.55
CA PHE A 495 -13.08 6.61 6.90
C PHE A 495 -12.19 7.34 7.90
N THR A 496 -12.80 8.02 8.88
CA THR A 496 -12.04 8.66 9.96
C THR A 496 -12.45 8.13 11.32
N TYR A 497 -11.48 7.89 12.17
CA TYR A 497 -11.69 7.51 13.56
C TYR A 497 -10.70 8.24 14.45
N LYS A 498 -11.19 8.93 15.48
CA LYS A 498 -10.31 9.56 16.46
C LYS A 498 -10.56 9.03 17.86
N SER A 499 -9.53 9.07 18.68
CA SER A 499 -9.56 8.79 20.11
C SER A 499 -9.02 9.98 20.89
N GLY A 500 -9.50 10.17 22.09
CA GLY A 500 -8.99 11.22 22.99
C GLY A 500 -9.07 12.64 22.44
N SER A 501 -8.01 13.41 22.64
CA SER A 501 -7.89 14.82 22.23
C SER A 501 -7.38 15.03 20.80
N ALA A 502 -7.20 13.95 20.04
CA ALA A 502 -6.73 14.04 18.66
C ALA A 502 -7.62 14.92 17.77
N VAL A 503 -7.05 15.43 16.70
CA VAL A 503 -7.77 16.19 15.68
C VAL A 503 -7.61 15.48 14.34
N ILE A 504 -8.72 15.28 13.61
CA ILE A 504 -8.68 14.83 12.22
C ILE A 504 -9.30 15.90 11.35
N ASN A 505 -8.60 16.28 10.29
CA ASN A 505 -9.08 17.20 9.27
C ASN A 505 -9.17 16.46 7.94
N VAL A 506 -10.29 16.61 7.24
CA VAL A 506 -10.45 16.15 5.85
C VAL A 506 -10.85 17.36 5.00
N ASP A 507 -9.95 17.79 4.13
CA ASP A 507 -10.11 18.97 3.31
C ASP A 507 -10.17 18.57 1.82
N LEU A 508 -11.39 18.61 1.24
CA LEU A 508 -11.57 18.53 -0.20
C LEU A 508 -11.48 19.93 -0.78
N GLN A 509 -10.33 20.27 -1.29
CA GLN A 509 -10.04 21.59 -1.85
C GLN A 509 -10.44 21.67 -3.33
N SER A 510 -10.08 22.78 -3.96
CA SER A 510 -10.41 23.06 -5.36
C SER A 510 -10.15 21.89 -6.30
N GLY A 511 -11.16 21.50 -7.04
CA GLY A 511 -11.07 20.43 -8.03
C GLY A 511 -10.99 19.00 -7.47
N ALA A 512 -11.09 18.83 -6.15
CA ALA A 512 -11.19 17.51 -5.55
C ALA A 512 -12.49 16.81 -5.95
N VAL A 513 -12.42 15.50 -6.19
CA VAL A 513 -13.57 14.69 -6.63
C VAL A 513 -13.67 13.41 -5.83
N MET A 514 -14.87 13.09 -5.34
CA MET A 514 -15.19 11.81 -4.72
C MET A 514 -16.38 11.17 -5.41
N HIS A 515 -16.18 10.03 -6.06
CA HIS A 515 -17.27 9.40 -6.81
C HIS A 515 -17.17 7.88 -6.88
N ASP A 516 -18.29 7.22 -7.13
CA ASP A 516 -18.40 5.77 -7.35
C ASP A 516 -17.81 4.91 -6.19
N ASN A 517 -17.63 5.49 -5.00
CA ASN A 517 -17.21 4.72 -3.83
C ASN A 517 -18.41 3.95 -3.26
N ASN A 518 -18.20 2.69 -2.85
CA ASN A 518 -19.28 1.78 -2.46
C ASN A 518 -19.07 1.15 -1.07
N ALA A 519 -19.85 1.60 -0.10
CA ALA A 519 -19.91 1.01 1.24
C ALA A 519 -20.90 -0.16 1.25
N VAL A 520 -20.42 -1.38 1.07
CA VAL A 520 -21.23 -2.57 0.78
C VAL A 520 -21.98 -3.17 1.99
N VAL A 521 -21.62 -2.80 3.21
CA VAL A 521 -22.22 -3.34 4.45
C VAL A 521 -22.90 -2.25 5.26
N ASN A 522 -22.23 -1.13 5.47
CA ASN A 522 -22.59 -0.06 6.38
C ASN A 522 -22.85 1.26 5.64
N MET A 523 -22.21 2.30 6.06
CA MET A 523 -22.52 3.70 5.80
C MET A 523 -21.33 4.45 5.21
N GLY A 524 -21.63 5.68 4.69
CA GLY A 524 -20.62 6.59 4.20
C GLY A 524 -19.94 6.07 2.94
N GLY A 525 -20.59 6.21 1.80
CA GLY A 525 -20.00 5.82 0.51
C GLY A 525 -18.76 6.63 0.21
N ALA A 526 -18.85 7.96 0.20
CA ALA A 526 -17.68 8.81 0.01
C ALA A 526 -16.90 9.00 1.33
N ILE A 527 -17.53 9.57 2.36
CA ILE A 527 -16.89 9.82 3.67
C ILE A 527 -17.76 9.29 4.81
N TYR A 528 -17.13 8.53 5.68
CA TYR A 528 -17.68 8.21 6.99
C TYR A 528 -16.78 8.84 8.07
N ALA A 529 -17.25 9.95 8.62
CA ALA A 529 -16.56 10.61 9.72
C ALA A 529 -17.11 10.09 11.05
N TYR A 530 -16.37 9.20 11.66
CA TYR A 530 -16.70 8.64 12.96
C TYR A 530 -15.92 9.37 14.06
N ASN A 531 -16.64 9.84 15.07
CA ASN A 531 -16.07 10.47 16.26
C ASN A 531 -15.30 11.78 16.02
N ALA A 532 -16.05 12.83 15.67
CA ALA A 532 -15.62 14.24 15.71
C ALA A 532 -14.42 14.65 14.82
N ALA A 533 -14.47 14.35 13.53
CA ALA A 533 -13.56 14.93 12.54
C ALA A 533 -14.02 16.33 12.08
N ASN A 534 -13.12 17.13 11.52
CA ASN A 534 -13.42 18.37 10.82
C ASN A 534 -13.44 18.06 9.32
N ILE A 535 -14.58 18.24 8.66
CA ILE A 535 -14.74 17.98 7.23
C ILE A 535 -14.98 19.29 6.50
N ASN A 536 -14.17 19.60 5.53
CA ASN A 536 -14.33 20.79 4.70
C ASN A 536 -14.37 20.40 3.22
N ILE A 537 -15.45 20.78 2.53
CA ILE A 537 -15.64 20.53 1.11
C ILE A 537 -15.75 21.89 0.41
N ALA A 538 -14.80 22.22 -0.45
CA ALA A 538 -14.79 23.48 -1.18
C ALA A 538 -15.89 23.53 -2.24
N ALA A 539 -16.32 24.75 -2.59
CA ALA A 539 -17.45 24.98 -3.50
C ALA A 539 -17.27 24.38 -4.90
N ASN A 540 -16.04 24.27 -5.36
CA ASN A 540 -15.70 23.71 -6.67
C ASN A 540 -15.17 22.26 -6.61
N SER A 541 -15.38 21.58 -5.49
CA SER A 541 -15.22 20.15 -5.36
C SER A 541 -16.47 19.42 -5.84
N ALA A 542 -16.37 18.14 -6.18
CA ALA A 542 -17.50 17.33 -6.60
C ALA A 542 -17.61 16.05 -5.76
N VAL A 543 -18.83 15.73 -5.30
CA VAL A 543 -19.13 14.48 -4.61
C VAL A 543 -20.40 13.93 -5.24
N TYR A 544 -20.31 12.77 -5.91
CA TYR A 544 -21.46 12.22 -6.65
C TYR A 544 -21.34 10.69 -6.81
N ASN A 545 -22.45 10.07 -7.12
CA ASN A 545 -22.54 8.64 -7.48
C ASN A 545 -21.95 7.66 -6.46
N ASN A 546 -21.70 8.10 -5.23
CA ASN A 546 -21.28 7.19 -4.17
C ASN A 546 -22.49 6.43 -3.62
N THR A 547 -22.27 5.27 -3.07
CA THR A 547 -23.33 4.41 -2.55
C THR A 547 -22.97 3.84 -1.18
N ALA A 548 -23.95 3.71 -0.33
CA ALA A 548 -23.85 3.01 0.93
C ALA A 548 -25.06 2.12 1.15
N LYS A 549 -24.87 0.98 1.79
CA LYS A 549 -25.96 0.03 1.99
C LYS A 549 -27.05 0.56 2.90
N THR A 550 -26.69 1.29 3.94
CA THR A 550 -27.63 1.70 4.98
C THR A 550 -27.92 3.19 4.96
N ALA A 551 -26.92 4.06 4.97
CA ALA A 551 -27.10 5.51 5.00
C ALA A 551 -25.86 6.30 4.58
N GLY A 552 -26.04 7.57 4.19
CA GLY A 552 -24.93 8.46 3.85
C GLY A 552 -24.22 8.00 2.59
N ASP A 553 -24.95 7.89 1.48
CA ASP A 553 -24.31 7.54 0.21
C ASP A 553 -23.08 8.40 -0.07
N ASP A 554 -23.17 9.69 0.16
CA ASP A 554 -22.02 10.55 0.03
C ASP A 554 -21.32 10.80 1.37
N LEU A 555 -22.04 11.27 2.38
CA LEU A 555 -21.43 11.69 3.64
C LEU A 555 -22.20 11.13 4.84
N LEU A 556 -21.45 10.64 5.82
CA LEU A 556 -21.97 10.35 7.15
C LEU A 556 -21.06 10.97 8.21
N PHE A 557 -21.64 11.73 9.11
CA PHE A 557 -20.95 12.39 10.21
C PHE A 557 -21.51 11.94 11.55
N ASN A 558 -20.64 11.51 12.43
CA ASN A 558 -20.98 11.28 13.83
C ASN A 558 -20.12 12.18 14.71
N GLY A 559 -20.75 13.25 15.27
CA GLY A 559 -20.05 14.23 16.10
C GLY A 559 -19.04 15.13 15.35
N ALA A 560 -19.01 15.11 14.02
CA ALA A 560 -18.09 15.90 13.21
C ALA A 560 -18.54 17.35 13.06
N THR A 561 -17.58 18.26 12.89
CA THR A 561 -17.84 19.60 12.35
C THR A 561 -17.64 19.59 10.84
N PHE A 562 -18.45 20.35 10.11
CA PHE A 562 -18.34 20.35 8.66
C PHE A 562 -18.63 21.69 8.03
N THR A 563 -17.95 21.96 6.91
CA THR A 563 -18.24 23.07 6.01
C THR A 563 -18.56 22.50 4.63
N LEU A 564 -19.79 22.72 4.15
CA LEU A 564 -20.26 22.16 2.90
C LEU A 564 -20.58 23.27 1.88
N PRO A 565 -20.31 23.05 0.59
CA PRO A 565 -20.73 23.98 -0.44
C PRO A 565 -22.25 23.96 -0.55
N ASN A 566 -22.85 25.15 -0.77
CA ASN A 566 -24.30 25.27 -0.91
C ASN A 566 -25.06 24.45 0.14
N ALA A 567 -24.79 24.71 1.41
CA ALA A 567 -25.39 24.04 2.55
C ALA A 567 -26.91 24.31 2.61
N LYS A 568 -27.60 24.03 1.49
CA LYS A 568 -29.01 24.19 1.27
C LYS A 568 -29.67 22.83 1.25
N LYS A 569 -30.73 22.71 2.01
CA LYS A 569 -31.57 21.55 1.99
C LYS A 569 -32.33 21.43 0.67
N MET A 570 -32.39 20.22 0.16
CA MET A 570 -33.17 19.86 -1.02
C MET A 570 -34.32 18.96 -0.62
N SER A 571 -35.47 19.17 -1.29
CA SER A 571 -36.70 18.40 -1.11
C SER A 571 -37.33 18.12 -2.47
N GLY A 572 -38.16 17.09 -2.56
CA GLY A 572 -38.83 16.70 -3.80
C GLY A 572 -38.04 15.68 -4.61
N ASP A 573 -38.26 15.65 -5.93
CA ASP A 573 -37.59 14.68 -6.81
C ASP A 573 -36.09 14.91 -6.78
N ARG A 574 -35.36 13.79 -6.73
CA ARG A 574 -33.90 13.81 -6.67
C ARG A 574 -33.29 14.36 -7.95
N ILE A 575 -32.41 15.31 -7.78
CA ILE A 575 -31.59 15.85 -8.87
C ILE A 575 -30.16 15.34 -8.60
N LEU A 576 -29.82 14.23 -9.22
CA LEU A 576 -28.51 13.61 -9.10
C LEU A 576 -27.83 13.60 -10.47
N SER A 577 -26.53 13.77 -10.46
CA SER A 577 -25.70 13.64 -11.66
C SER A 577 -24.73 12.46 -11.49
N SER A 578 -24.49 11.75 -12.56
CA SER A 578 -23.40 10.77 -12.63
C SER A 578 -22.08 11.41 -13.04
N ASP A 579 -22.08 12.70 -13.32
CA ASP A 579 -20.91 13.43 -13.79
C ASP A 579 -20.45 14.46 -12.74
N LYS A 580 -19.21 14.90 -12.85
CA LYS A 580 -18.65 15.98 -12.07
C LYS A 580 -19.44 17.28 -12.31
N ALA A 581 -20.36 17.57 -11.44
CA ALA A 581 -21.21 18.76 -11.50
C ALA A 581 -21.18 19.53 -10.19
N GLU A 582 -21.52 20.80 -10.22
CA GLU A 582 -21.65 21.65 -9.04
C GLU A 582 -22.66 21.06 -8.06
N ILE A 583 -22.34 21.08 -6.78
CA ILE A 583 -23.28 20.72 -5.71
C ILE A 583 -24.22 21.92 -5.49
N ILE A 584 -25.52 21.74 -5.73
CA ILE A 584 -26.54 22.79 -5.56
C ILE A 584 -27.28 22.70 -4.21
N GLY A 585 -27.02 21.68 -3.43
CA GLY A 585 -27.62 21.44 -2.14
C GLY A 585 -27.43 19.98 -1.71
N TRP A 586 -28.14 19.59 -0.68
CA TRP A 586 -27.99 18.28 -0.05
C TRP A 586 -29.35 17.67 0.28
N TYR A 587 -29.48 16.37 0.06
CA TYR A 587 -30.60 15.56 0.54
C TYR A 587 -30.23 14.85 1.84
N HIS A 588 -31.17 14.74 2.74
CA HIS A 588 -31.04 13.81 3.84
C HIS A 588 -31.05 12.38 3.32
N ASP A 589 -30.08 11.60 3.64
CA ASP A 589 -29.93 10.22 3.17
C ASP A 589 -30.32 9.24 4.27
N GLY A 590 -31.53 9.50 4.82
CA GLY A 590 -32.29 8.59 5.65
C GLY A 590 -31.52 7.73 6.62
N TRP A 591 -30.92 8.30 7.63
CA TRP A 591 -30.60 7.54 8.80
C TRP A 591 -31.47 7.98 9.99
N PHE A 592 -32.02 6.97 10.65
CA PHE A 592 -32.73 6.99 11.92
C PHE A 592 -33.98 7.88 12.06
N LYS A 593 -35.14 7.22 11.99
CA LYS A 593 -35.99 7.26 13.18
C LYS A 593 -35.48 6.14 14.11
N TRP A 594 -34.75 6.48 15.12
CA TRP A 594 -34.63 5.61 16.27
C TRP A 594 -36.04 5.32 16.76
N ASN A 595 -36.55 4.14 16.46
CA ASN A 595 -37.81 3.74 16.98
C ASN A 595 -37.58 3.26 18.43
N ALA A 596 -37.80 4.15 19.39
CA ALA A 596 -37.80 3.79 20.80
C ALA A 596 -38.76 2.67 21.16
N ALA A 597 -39.68 2.31 20.25
CA ALA A 597 -40.58 1.15 20.40
C ALA A 597 -39.92 -0.18 20.01
N ALA A 598 -38.76 -0.19 19.36
CA ALA A 598 -37.99 -1.41 19.08
C ALA A 598 -37.01 -1.75 20.21
N ASN A 599 -37.19 -1.22 21.39
CA ASN A 599 -36.40 -1.51 22.59
C ASN A 599 -36.79 -2.90 23.21
N ASP A 600 -37.24 -3.82 22.37
CA ASP A 600 -37.51 -5.21 22.76
C ASP A 600 -36.27 -6.10 22.63
N GLY A 601 -35.09 -5.50 22.45
CA GLY A 601 -33.83 -6.24 22.30
C GLY A 601 -33.62 -6.83 20.90
N THR A 602 -34.49 -6.56 19.95
CA THR A 602 -34.36 -7.02 18.56
C THR A 602 -33.97 -5.91 17.60
N GLY A 603 -33.47 -4.79 18.09
CA GLY A 603 -32.96 -3.62 17.39
C GLY A 603 -33.05 -3.63 15.87
N GLY A 604 -34.24 -3.45 15.34
CA GLY A 604 -34.48 -3.35 13.90
C GLY A 604 -34.46 -1.89 13.49
N PHE A 605 -33.56 -1.54 12.61
CA PHE A 605 -33.66 -0.28 11.88
C PHE A 605 -34.73 -0.47 10.82
N ASP A 606 -35.87 0.23 10.95
CA ASP A 606 -36.79 0.32 9.83
C ASP A 606 -36.05 1.01 8.68
N PRO A 607 -35.97 0.41 7.49
CA PRO A 607 -35.47 1.07 6.30
C PRO A 607 -36.48 2.16 5.98
N ILE A 608 -36.24 3.35 6.53
CA ILE A 608 -36.95 4.54 6.08
C ILE A 608 -36.62 4.68 4.61
N ASP A 609 -37.60 5.02 3.81
CA ASP A 609 -37.39 5.40 2.42
C ASP A 609 -36.28 6.44 2.37
N ARG A 610 -35.08 5.96 2.14
CA ARG A 610 -33.91 6.81 1.99
C ARG A 610 -34.28 7.89 0.98
N TRP A 611 -34.03 9.17 1.34
CA TRP A 611 -34.26 10.28 0.45
C TRP A 611 -35.68 10.87 0.49
N THR A 612 -36.53 10.57 1.45
CA THR A 612 -37.81 11.23 1.57
C THR A 612 -37.71 12.60 2.21
N ALA A 613 -38.49 13.53 1.67
CA ALA A 613 -38.53 14.93 2.02
C ALA A 613 -39.22 15.23 3.36
N GLU A 614 -39.67 14.24 4.11
CA GLU A 614 -40.56 14.45 5.25
C GLU A 614 -39.91 15.05 6.50
N THR A 615 -38.59 15.08 6.55
CA THR A 615 -37.92 15.74 7.66
C THR A 615 -37.39 17.11 7.26
N ALA A 616 -38.28 17.85 6.68
CA ALA A 616 -37.95 19.03 5.92
C ALA A 616 -37.30 20.18 6.66
N ASP A 617 -37.23 20.25 7.93
CA ASP A 617 -37.05 21.54 8.55
C ASP A 617 -35.68 21.89 9.13
N GLU A 618 -34.72 21.00 9.25
CA GLU A 618 -33.41 21.44 9.75
C GLU A 618 -32.31 20.48 9.37
N TYR A 619 -31.62 20.83 8.30
CA TYR A 619 -30.62 20.00 7.74
C TYR A 619 -29.27 20.17 8.23
N ILE A 620 -28.98 21.27 8.79
CA ILE A 620 -27.72 21.66 9.33
C ILE A 620 -28.03 22.24 10.68
N PRO A 621 -28.45 21.41 11.58
CA PRO A 621 -28.37 21.79 12.96
C PRO A 621 -26.99 21.39 13.34
N VAL A 622 -26.31 22.15 13.27
CA VAL A 622 -25.71 22.68 14.36
C VAL A 622 -26.40 22.26 15.61
N GLU A 623 -25.75 21.42 16.35
CA GLU A 623 -25.96 21.20 17.77
C GLU A 623 -27.21 20.48 18.18
N LYS A 624 -27.04 19.55 18.96
CA LYS A 624 -27.74 19.16 20.15
C LYS A 624 -28.16 17.74 20.30
N ASP A 625 -28.28 16.98 19.28
CA ASP A 625 -28.56 15.58 19.50
C ASP A 625 -27.43 14.76 18.92
N SER A 626 -26.90 13.87 19.71
CA SER A 626 -25.87 12.89 19.43
C SER A 626 -26.18 11.95 18.24
N HIS A 627 -26.86 12.42 17.23
CA HIS A 627 -27.30 11.63 16.09
C HIS A 627 -26.40 11.90 14.89
N ALA A 628 -26.03 10.84 14.20
CA ALA A 628 -25.28 10.92 12.97
C ALA A 628 -26.07 11.66 11.87
N ILE A 629 -25.39 12.54 11.13
CA ILE A 629 -25.95 13.24 9.98
C ILE A 629 -25.54 12.52 8.73
N SER A 630 -26.49 12.13 7.91
CA SER A 630 -26.25 11.44 6.65
C SER A 630 -26.78 12.25 5.46
N LEU A 631 -25.95 12.40 4.45
CA LEU A 631 -26.19 13.31 3.34
C LEU A 631 -25.91 12.67 1.98
N LYS A 632 -26.70 13.13 0.99
CA LYS A 632 -26.48 12.91 -0.43
C LYS A 632 -26.42 14.25 -1.16
N ALA A 633 -25.41 14.46 -1.96
CA ALA A 633 -25.26 15.68 -2.75
C ALA A 633 -26.35 15.78 -3.83
N ALA A 634 -26.91 16.97 -3.97
CA ALA A 634 -27.81 17.32 -5.06
C ALA A 634 -27.03 18.06 -6.15
N HIS A 635 -27.23 17.65 -7.38
CA HIS A 635 -26.62 18.25 -8.56
C HIS A 635 -27.66 18.74 -9.53
N PRO A 636 -27.37 19.74 -10.39
CA PRO A 636 -28.27 20.16 -11.45
C PRO A 636 -28.63 18.97 -12.33
N LEU A 637 -29.89 18.88 -12.74
CA LEU A 637 -30.28 17.90 -13.74
C LEU A 637 -29.58 18.25 -15.06
N MET A 638 -28.75 17.31 -15.52
CA MET A 638 -27.96 17.48 -16.72
C MET A 638 -28.59 16.71 -17.89
N TYR A 639 -28.49 17.29 -19.07
CA TYR A 639 -28.87 16.67 -20.32
C TYR A 639 -27.66 16.64 -21.24
N THR A 640 -27.53 15.58 -22.01
CA THR A 640 -26.53 15.52 -23.07
C THR A 640 -27.19 15.85 -24.39
N LEU A 641 -26.72 16.92 -25.02
CA LEU A 641 -27.08 17.28 -26.41
C LEU A 641 -26.10 16.54 -27.33
N THR A 642 -26.62 15.63 -28.13
CA THR A 642 -25.87 14.96 -29.19
C THR A 642 -26.30 15.52 -30.54
N TYR A 643 -25.36 15.58 -31.46
CA TYR A 643 -25.62 16.06 -32.82
C TYR A 643 -25.67 14.87 -33.75
N ASP A 644 -26.83 14.62 -34.34
CA ASP A 644 -26.98 13.59 -35.36
C ASP A 644 -27.07 14.30 -36.72
N VAL A 645 -26.05 14.14 -37.53
CA VAL A 645 -25.95 14.80 -38.84
C VAL A 645 -26.34 13.80 -39.90
N THR A 646 -27.43 14.08 -40.60
CA THR A 646 -27.99 13.17 -41.61
C THR A 646 -27.93 13.81 -43.01
N GLY A 647 -27.93 12.96 -44.04
CA GLY A 647 -27.87 13.37 -45.42
C GLY A 647 -26.59 12.93 -46.11
N ASP A 648 -26.27 13.56 -47.19
CA ASP A 648 -25.03 13.31 -47.94
C ASP A 648 -23.88 14.01 -47.23
N LEU A 649 -22.97 13.23 -46.63
CA LEU A 649 -21.83 13.73 -45.86
C LEU A 649 -20.54 13.46 -46.63
N PRO A 650 -19.54 14.35 -46.58
CA PRO A 650 -18.23 14.08 -47.12
C PRO A 650 -17.53 12.94 -46.32
N GLU A 651 -16.65 12.21 -46.95
CA GLU A 651 -15.84 11.20 -46.33
C GLU A 651 -15.02 11.79 -45.16
N GLY A 652 -15.04 11.11 -44.02
CA GLY A 652 -14.33 11.56 -42.81
C GLY A 652 -15.00 12.70 -42.04
N TYR A 653 -16.24 13.09 -42.38
CA TYR A 653 -16.97 14.10 -41.63
C TYR A 653 -17.17 13.66 -40.18
N THR A 654 -16.87 14.56 -39.27
CA THR A 654 -17.09 14.34 -37.83
C THR A 654 -18.19 15.29 -37.35
N ALA A 655 -19.23 14.73 -36.76
CA ALA A 655 -20.30 15.52 -36.14
C ALA A 655 -19.75 16.38 -34.99
N PRO A 656 -20.39 17.53 -34.67
CA PRO A 656 -19.99 18.33 -33.52
C PRO A 656 -19.94 17.50 -32.22
N ALA A 657 -19.04 17.87 -31.35
CA ALA A 657 -18.91 17.21 -30.04
C ALA A 657 -20.19 17.34 -29.22
N LYS A 658 -20.56 16.30 -28.50
CA LYS A 658 -21.70 16.36 -27.55
C LYS A 658 -21.48 17.45 -26.52
N GLN A 659 -22.56 18.09 -26.12
CA GLN A 659 -22.58 19.12 -25.08
C GLN A 659 -23.38 18.64 -23.87
N THR A 660 -22.88 18.94 -22.67
CA THR A 660 -23.61 18.70 -21.42
C THR A 660 -24.31 20.00 -21.00
N LEU A 661 -25.61 19.96 -20.77
CA LEU A 661 -26.45 21.10 -20.51
C LEU A 661 -27.15 20.95 -19.17
N VAL A 662 -27.26 22.04 -18.44
CA VAL A 662 -28.06 22.12 -17.20
C VAL A 662 -29.54 22.37 -17.55
N LYS A 663 -30.45 21.65 -16.87
CA LYS A 663 -31.90 21.88 -17.04
C LYS A 663 -32.25 23.34 -16.79
N GLY A 664 -32.94 23.95 -17.75
CA GLY A 664 -33.40 25.32 -17.66
C GLY A 664 -32.37 26.38 -18.04
N SER A 665 -31.14 26.00 -18.35
CA SER A 665 -30.16 26.92 -18.92
C SER A 665 -30.44 27.18 -20.42
N SER A 666 -30.11 28.36 -20.89
CA SER A 666 -30.02 28.61 -22.32
C SER A 666 -28.77 27.95 -22.88
N TYR A 667 -28.86 27.45 -24.09
CA TYR A 667 -27.72 26.84 -24.78
C TYR A 667 -27.63 27.32 -26.22
N THR A 668 -26.42 27.31 -26.74
CA THR A 668 -26.17 27.60 -28.16
C THR A 668 -25.82 26.25 -28.82
N VAL A 669 -26.55 25.93 -29.88
CA VAL A 669 -26.19 24.74 -30.68
C VAL A 669 -24.82 24.95 -31.32
N ALA A 670 -24.12 23.84 -31.57
CA ALA A 670 -22.79 23.89 -32.17
C ALA A 670 -22.88 24.63 -33.53
N ASP A 671 -21.91 25.52 -33.75
CA ASP A 671 -21.77 26.18 -35.04
C ASP A 671 -21.17 25.19 -36.04
N VAL A 672 -21.83 25.09 -37.18
CA VAL A 672 -21.38 24.23 -38.30
C VAL A 672 -21.21 25.13 -39.50
N PRO A 673 -20.10 25.07 -40.23
CA PRO A 673 -19.90 25.83 -41.44
C PRO A 673 -21.06 25.63 -42.42
N ALA A 674 -21.56 26.73 -43.01
CA ALA A 674 -22.67 26.67 -43.95
C ALA A 674 -22.39 25.75 -45.15
N SER A 675 -21.13 25.55 -45.44
CA SER A 675 -20.70 24.56 -46.48
C SER A 675 -19.33 24.01 -46.17
N VAL A 676 -19.12 22.77 -46.54
CA VAL A 676 -17.83 22.03 -46.40
C VAL A 676 -17.51 21.42 -47.74
N SER A 677 -16.30 21.62 -48.24
CA SER A 677 -15.78 20.91 -49.43
C SER A 677 -15.22 19.55 -49.01
N GLY A 678 -15.52 18.53 -49.74
CA GLY A 678 -15.05 17.18 -49.45
C GLY A 678 -15.34 16.22 -50.60
N THR A 679 -14.97 14.96 -50.42
CA THR A 679 -15.15 13.85 -51.39
C THR A 679 -16.22 12.91 -50.85
N LYS A 680 -17.08 12.40 -51.72
CA LYS A 680 -18.01 11.32 -51.46
C LYS A 680 -18.00 10.38 -52.67
N ASP A 681 -17.82 9.09 -52.44
CA ASP A 681 -17.73 8.06 -53.51
C ASP A 681 -16.71 8.42 -54.60
N GLY A 682 -15.59 9.06 -54.23
CA GLY A 682 -14.54 9.50 -55.12
C GLY A 682 -14.85 10.76 -55.95
N VAL A 683 -15.98 11.42 -55.70
CA VAL A 683 -16.39 12.68 -56.36
C VAL A 683 -16.22 13.88 -55.43
N ASN A 684 -15.45 14.87 -55.85
CA ASN A 684 -15.29 16.11 -55.10
C ASN A 684 -16.56 16.98 -55.25
N GLY A 685 -17.01 17.55 -54.14
CA GLY A 685 -18.18 18.39 -54.08
C GLY A 685 -18.19 19.36 -52.92
N THR A 686 -19.20 20.23 -52.88
CA THR A 686 -19.49 21.11 -51.77
C THR A 686 -20.77 20.64 -51.09
N PHE A 687 -20.69 20.35 -49.80
CA PHE A 687 -21.81 19.92 -48.99
C PHE A 687 -22.31 21.12 -48.22
N SER A 688 -23.61 21.42 -48.35
CA SER A 688 -24.24 22.58 -47.67
C SER A 688 -24.99 22.13 -46.44
N PHE A 689 -24.78 22.82 -45.34
CA PHE A 689 -25.51 22.59 -44.11
C PHE A 689 -26.81 23.40 -44.11
N ASN A 690 -27.94 22.71 -44.00
CA ASN A 690 -29.28 23.35 -44.12
C ASN A 690 -29.85 23.81 -42.76
N GLY A 691 -29.07 23.66 -41.68
CA GLY A 691 -29.45 24.05 -40.33
C GLY A 691 -29.85 22.89 -39.43
N TRP A 692 -29.97 23.19 -38.16
CA TRP A 692 -30.43 22.27 -37.15
C TRP A 692 -31.95 22.16 -37.12
N THR A 693 -32.48 20.95 -37.08
CA THR A 693 -33.89 20.70 -36.79
C THR A 693 -34.07 20.32 -35.35
N ARG A 694 -35.20 20.68 -34.76
CA ARG A 694 -35.51 20.35 -33.36
C ARG A 694 -35.56 18.85 -33.16
N MET A 695 -34.74 18.35 -32.25
CA MET A 695 -34.77 16.96 -31.79
C MET A 695 -35.94 16.69 -30.84
N THR A 696 -36.52 15.51 -30.94
CA THR A 696 -37.45 15.01 -29.95
C THR A 696 -36.62 14.51 -28.75
N VAL A 697 -36.71 15.17 -27.60
CA VAL A 697 -36.12 14.69 -26.36
C VAL A 697 -36.90 13.44 -25.96
N ARG A 698 -36.25 12.27 -25.95
CA ARG A 698 -36.78 11.12 -25.25
C ARG A 698 -36.23 11.17 -23.80
N PHE A 699 -37.17 11.24 -22.86
CA PHE A 699 -36.92 11.14 -21.43
C PHE A 699 -36.69 9.67 -21.01
#